data_7400e4d43a7b4a50fb9a210a2e06ae0f
#
_entry.id   7400e4d43a7b4a50fb9a210a2e06ae0f
#
_cell.length_a   1.000
_cell.length_b   1.000
_cell.length_c   1.000
_cell.angle_alpha   90.00
_cell.angle_beta   90.00
_cell.angle_gamma   90.00
#
_symmetry.space_group_name_H-M   'P 1'
#
loop_
_entity.id
_entity.type
_entity.pdbx_description
1 polymer ?
#
loop_
_entity_poly.entity_id
_entity_poly.type
_entity_poly.pdbx_seq_one_letter_code
_entity_poly.pdbx_strand_id
1 'polypeptide(L)'
;MSRTLYQQPSLWVRIAPYLALALSGFGALGHQLVWVRRLSTGIGHELPAMLAVVSAFFLGNAVGAIWFAQTRHGYSIRIAVFLEAVVAGWALVLLPLIPLANDWVHQWVGAEGAGFRQSLFSFWIPGLILLPATAAMGAVFPAVATGISTHPDNRFATASLYAANTAGALVGVVGAIGWVVPAMGFGAASAVFAGFNLLAAGVLFFGCPVRGLNSAGPPTESGVSSGELQVRTSPWLLAVTGFLAVGYECWAVRELSQVLENTVYSFATTLGVFLLGNAVGAAVGPRWSISRQRPVLLCGLAATCLLGGWVLARSAKWGLQLRAAWGDSAVLVLGVELVLAGAVLLLPSCLMGALFAELMGSVHGRVKQGRALALNLLGSALAPAVIGAAAFPTLRGRGTLLVIAGGYLLMVRGLQGWRWLWVGLPAGLAMFVPELSLQRVGPDSRLVTVREGAGDTVAVVEQLGGARSLRVNNRFSMGGTAPAAAERRHGLIPLLLHPNPRKALFIGVGTGISFASMGSHPGVVADGIELVPEVLEVLPNFAPHNTFAPGLRIVSADARRFVRATPNRYDVVVADLFHPARDGAGFLYTREHFRAIRERLEPGGLFCQWLPLFQLDEPMLQSVVETFVGVFPNAHAWLLRWTADVPVLGLIGWAQRPEFRPRDWPVRTSDARLREALRPLLLTEDLQLFGLWMGDAQWLREFSNGARENTDDRPVVLFGAPRVALRREADPSALLRRLLDIRRPPVDRLGVISGEPWKGRLDDFRSARDLYLRGLIADSAGRNSEAEELFIESARVSPDFSSAYAQILTRATSLMRANPSASRRLLQALERVRPERPVARELLNRM
;
A
#
# COMPACT_ATOMS: atom_id res chain seq x y z
N MET A 1 45.89 38.27 -39.41
CA MET A 1 44.43 38.41 -39.19
C MET A 1 43.69 37.15 -39.68
N SER A 2 43.45 36.21 -38.86
CA SER A 2 42.52 35.09 -39.17
C SER A 2 41.50 35.02 -38.02
N ARG A 3 40.33 35.61 -38.24
CA ARG A 3 39.15 35.45 -37.44
C ARG A 3 38.70 34.02 -37.66
N THR A 4 39.02 33.11 -36.71
CA THR A 4 38.37 31.82 -36.58
C THR A 4 36.90 32.07 -36.25
N LEU A 5 36.05 31.90 -37.25
CA LEU A 5 34.61 31.88 -37.12
C LEU A 5 34.27 30.75 -36.12
N TYR A 6 33.94 31.11 -34.89
CA TYR A 6 33.31 30.20 -33.93
C TYR A 6 31.95 29.78 -34.53
N GLN A 7 31.92 28.67 -35.24
CA GLN A 7 30.65 28.04 -35.60
C GLN A 7 29.88 27.75 -34.31
N GLN A 8 28.74 28.41 -34.16
CA GLN A 8 27.85 28.11 -33.04
C GLN A 8 27.51 26.59 -33.06
N PRO A 9 27.62 25.88 -31.95
CA PRO A 9 27.29 24.45 -31.90
C PRO A 9 25.82 24.26 -32.34
N SER A 10 25.58 23.22 -33.14
CA SER A 10 24.23 22.90 -33.63
C SER A 10 23.25 22.81 -32.47
N LEU A 11 21.97 23.10 -32.71
CA LEU A 11 20.90 23.04 -31.70
C LEU A 11 20.90 21.68 -31.02
N TRP A 12 21.16 20.61 -31.75
CA TRP A 12 21.23 19.24 -31.22
C TRP A 12 22.31 19.08 -30.14
N VAL A 13 23.52 19.59 -30.37
CA VAL A 13 24.63 19.53 -29.39
C VAL A 13 24.28 20.29 -28.09
N ARG A 14 23.45 21.32 -28.18
CA ARG A 14 23.00 22.09 -27.03
C ARG A 14 21.90 21.36 -26.23
N ILE A 15 20.99 20.64 -26.90
CA ILE A 15 19.82 19.95 -26.27
C ILE A 15 20.17 18.55 -25.78
N ALA A 16 21.07 17.85 -26.46
CA ALA A 16 21.37 16.43 -26.18
C ALA A 16 21.67 16.12 -24.70
N PRO A 17 22.46 16.90 -23.95
CA PRO A 17 22.73 16.63 -22.55
C PRO A 17 21.47 16.69 -21.65
N TYR A 18 20.58 17.62 -21.90
CA TYR A 18 19.32 17.77 -21.16
C TYR A 18 18.38 16.62 -21.45
N LEU A 19 18.25 16.25 -22.71
CA LEU A 19 17.46 15.12 -23.13
C LEU A 19 17.99 13.81 -22.53
N ALA A 20 19.33 13.62 -22.61
CA ALA A 20 19.94 12.42 -22.04
C ALA A 20 19.69 12.30 -20.51
N LEU A 21 19.87 13.41 -19.77
CA LEU A 21 19.59 13.41 -18.33
C LEU A 21 18.09 13.25 -18.00
N ALA A 22 17.19 13.77 -18.82
CA ALA A 22 15.77 13.51 -18.66
C ALA A 22 15.43 12.02 -18.87
N LEU A 23 16.01 11.38 -19.90
CA LEU A 23 15.86 9.94 -20.14
C LEU A 23 16.51 9.11 -19.03
N SER A 24 17.69 9.51 -18.55
CA SER A 24 18.36 8.88 -17.41
C SER A 24 17.51 8.97 -16.13
N GLY A 25 16.98 10.15 -15.81
CA GLY A 25 16.09 10.35 -14.68
C GLY A 25 14.81 9.52 -14.77
N PHE A 26 14.21 9.42 -15.98
CA PHE A 26 13.07 8.57 -16.25
C PHE A 26 13.37 7.09 -15.91
N GLY A 27 14.49 6.58 -16.44
CA GLY A 27 14.94 5.21 -16.17
C GLY A 27 15.24 4.99 -14.69
N ALA A 28 15.98 5.89 -14.04
CA ALA A 28 16.42 5.77 -12.66
C ALA A 28 15.26 5.62 -11.66
N LEU A 29 14.26 6.52 -11.73
CA LEU A 29 13.10 6.45 -10.83
C LEU A 29 12.14 5.31 -11.19
N GLY A 30 12.01 4.98 -12.48
CA GLY A 30 11.29 3.78 -12.91
C GLY A 30 11.91 2.52 -12.31
N HIS A 31 13.23 2.37 -12.37
CA HIS A 31 13.95 1.26 -11.73
C HIS A 31 13.78 1.26 -10.22
N GLN A 32 13.94 2.41 -9.55
CA GLN A 32 13.80 2.50 -8.10
C GLN A 32 12.44 1.98 -7.64
N LEU A 33 11.35 2.39 -8.29
CA LEU A 33 10.00 1.93 -7.97
C LEU A 33 9.85 0.42 -8.15
N VAL A 34 10.35 -0.12 -9.27
CA VAL A 34 10.30 -1.56 -9.53
C VAL A 34 11.13 -2.34 -8.50
N TRP A 35 12.34 -1.89 -8.20
CA TRP A 35 13.23 -2.59 -7.26
C TRP A 35 12.69 -2.57 -5.83
N VAL A 36 12.19 -1.43 -5.35
CA VAL A 36 11.54 -1.33 -4.04
C VAL A 36 10.38 -2.31 -3.93
N ARG A 37 9.50 -2.37 -4.95
CA ARG A 37 8.35 -3.27 -4.96
C ARG A 37 8.74 -4.75 -5.01
N ARG A 38 9.71 -5.11 -5.84
CA ARG A 38 10.18 -6.49 -5.93
C ARG A 38 10.94 -6.94 -4.69
N LEU A 39 11.73 -6.06 -4.08
CA LEU A 39 12.44 -6.36 -2.83
C LEU A 39 11.47 -6.47 -1.65
N SER A 40 10.42 -5.65 -1.58
CA SER A 40 9.43 -5.72 -0.50
C SER A 40 8.70 -7.06 -0.44
N THR A 41 8.61 -7.81 -1.55
CA THR A 41 8.01 -9.16 -1.53
C THR A 41 8.81 -10.17 -0.70
N GLY A 42 10.09 -9.90 -0.43
CA GLY A 42 10.94 -10.74 0.41
C GLY A 42 11.27 -10.12 1.75
N ILE A 43 11.65 -8.85 1.75
CA ILE A 43 12.04 -8.11 2.97
C ILE A 43 10.83 -7.90 3.87
N GLY A 44 9.65 -7.73 3.29
CA GLY A 44 8.40 -7.36 3.94
C GLY A 44 7.93 -5.95 3.57
N HIS A 45 6.67 -5.69 3.88
CA HIS A 45 6.01 -4.41 3.62
C HIS A 45 6.01 -3.49 4.86
N GLU A 46 6.77 -3.87 5.88
CA GLU A 46 6.98 -2.97 7.02
C GLU A 46 7.73 -1.72 6.57
N LEU A 47 7.29 -0.56 7.04
CA LEU A 47 7.90 0.71 6.63
C LEU A 47 9.41 0.76 6.85
N PRO A 48 9.99 0.30 7.98
CA PRO A 48 11.44 0.31 8.17
C PRO A 48 12.21 -0.44 7.07
N ALA A 49 11.65 -1.55 6.58
CA ALA A 49 12.26 -2.32 5.50
C ALA A 49 12.26 -1.53 4.18
N MET A 50 11.15 -0.88 3.85
CA MET A 50 11.06 -0.05 2.65
C MET A 50 12.01 1.16 2.73
N LEU A 51 12.06 1.84 3.87
CA LEU A 51 12.98 2.96 4.10
C LEU A 51 14.44 2.55 3.99
N ALA A 52 14.79 1.32 4.43
CA ALA A 52 16.13 0.78 4.29
C ALA A 52 16.55 0.63 2.82
N VAL A 53 15.65 0.18 1.93
CA VAL A 53 15.92 0.09 0.49
C VAL A 53 16.15 1.47 -0.12
N VAL A 54 15.35 2.47 0.27
CA VAL A 54 15.52 3.85 -0.19
C VAL A 54 16.84 4.43 0.30
N SER A 55 17.21 4.20 1.57
CA SER A 55 18.51 4.59 2.12
C SER A 55 19.68 3.95 1.36
N ALA A 56 19.57 2.65 1.05
CA ALA A 56 20.57 1.92 0.29
C ALA A 56 20.74 2.48 -1.12
N PHE A 57 19.63 2.88 -1.77
CA PHE A 57 19.66 3.52 -3.07
C PHE A 57 20.41 4.85 -3.05
N PHE A 58 20.12 5.75 -2.11
CA PHE A 58 20.83 7.02 -1.97
C PHE A 58 22.31 6.83 -1.60
N LEU A 59 22.61 5.84 -0.73
CA LEU A 59 23.99 5.53 -0.38
C LEU A 59 24.81 5.05 -1.59
N GLY A 60 24.24 4.17 -2.42
CA GLY A 60 24.89 3.74 -3.66
C GLY A 60 25.15 4.92 -4.60
N ASN A 61 24.19 5.83 -4.79
CA ASN A 61 24.39 7.05 -5.55
C ASN A 61 25.53 7.93 -4.97
N ALA A 62 25.63 8.04 -3.65
CA ALA A 62 26.70 8.79 -3.00
C ALA A 62 28.08 8.15 -3.28
N VAL A 63 28.19 6.84 -3.21
CA VAL A 63 29.42 6.09 -3.56
C VAL A 63 29.85 6.37 -5.00
N GLY A 64 28.90 6.35 -5.94
CA GLY A 64 29.19 6.66 -7.35
C GLY A 64 29.67 8.10 -7.57
N ALA A 65 29.05 9.07 -6.91
CA ALA A 65 29.46 10.46 -6.97
C ALA A 65 30.87 10.67 -6.39
N ILE A 66 31.24 9.99 -5.29
CA ILE A 66 32.59 10.00 -4.70
C ILE A 66 33.59 9.37 -5.68
N TRP A 67 33.27 8.19 -6.19
CA TRP A 67 34.12 7.49 -7.16
C TRP A 67 34.42 8.38 -8.36
N PHE A 68 33.40 9.02 -8.94
CA PHE A 68 33.61 9.94 -10.07
C PHE A 68 34.49 11.12 -9.69
N ALA A 69 34.33 11.68 -8.49
CA ALA A 69 35.18 12.79 -8.00
C ALA A 69 36.67 12.43 -7.91
N GLN A 70 36.99 11.15 -7.68
CA GLN A 70 38.36 10.66 -7.55
C GLN A 70 39.00 10.23 -8.88
N THR A 71 38.22 10.01 -9.93
CA THR A 71 38.73 9.56 -11.23
C THR A 71 39.50 10.67 -11.92
N ARG A 72 40.66 10.37 -12.54
CA ARG A 72 41.55 11.35 -13.21
C ARG A 72 41.32 11.44 -14.71
N HIS A 73 40.31 10.82 -15.27
CA HIS A 73 40.12 10.67 -16.71
C HIS A 73 39.47 11.90 -17.33
N GLY A 74 40.06 12.41 -18.47
CA GLY A 74 39.59 13.58 -19.20
C GLY A 74 38.29 13.42 -20.01
N TYR A 75 37.70 12.20 -20.06
CA TYR A 75 36.61 11.85 -20.99
C TYR A 75 35.26 11.70 -20.28
N SER A 76 34.78 12.71 -19.59
CA SER A 76 33.57 12.66 -18.74
C SER A 76 32.30 12.19 -19.48
N ILE A 77 32.09 12.61 -20.74
CA ILE A 77 30.93 12.17 -21.54
C ILE A 77 31.00 10.68 -21.88
N ARG A 78 32.17 10.14 -22.25
CA ARG A 78 32.35 8.69 -22.50
C ARG A 78 32.11 7.86 -21.24
N ILE A 79 32.53 8.39 -20.10
CA ILE A 79 32.24 7.76 -18.81
C ILE A 79 30.73 7.76 -18.59
N ALA A 80 29.99 8.81 -18.82
CA ALA A 80 28.54 8.87 -18.68
C ALA A 80 27.84 7.84 -19.60
N VAL A 81 28.26 7.72 -20.86
CA VAL A 81 27.78 6.72 -21.82
C VAL A 81 27.98 5.29 -21.26
N PHE A 82 29.18 5.01 -20.76
CA PHE A 82 29.49 3.70 -20.14
C PHE A 82 28.64 3.42 -18.90
N LEU A 83 28.47 4.41 -18.04
CA LEU A 83 27.67 4.27 -16.81
C LEU A 83 26.19 4.01 -17.11
N GLU A 84 25.60 4.69 -18.10
CA GLU A 84 24.24 4.40 -18.54
C GLU A 84 24.07 2.97 -19.06
N ALA A 85 25.06 2.46 -19.80
CA ALA A 85 25.08 1.07 -20.24
C ALA A 85 25.21 0.11 -19.06
N VAL A 86 26.01 0.45 -18.03
CA VAL A 86 26.10 -0.33 -16.78
C VAL A 86 24.78 -0.37 -16.05
N VAL A 87 24.09 0.77 -15.91
CA VAL A 87 22.74 0.83 -15.29
C VAL A 87 21.80 -0.12 -16.02
N ALA A 88 21.72 -0.02 -17.35
CA ALA A 88 20.84 -0.85 -18.17
C ALA A 88 21.17 -2.35 -18.03
N GLY A 89 22.45 -2.70 -18.16
CA GLY A 89 22.89 -4.09 -18.03
C GLY A 89 22.62 -4.68 -16.63
N TRP A 90 22.94 -3.90 -15.57
CA TRP A 90 22.72 -4.36 -14.20
C TRP A 90 21.24 -4.46 -13.86
N ALA A 91 20.39 -3.57 -14.37
CA ALA A 91 18.94 -3.67 -14.20
C ALA A 91 18.38 -5.00 -14.74
N LEU A 92 18.94 -5.52 -15.83
CA LEU A 92 18.56 -6.86 -16.34
C LEU A 92 19.12 -7.99 -15.46
N VAL A 93 20.34 -7.84 -14.93
CA VAL A 93 20.93 -8.81 -13.96
C VAL A 93 20.10 -8.89 -12.69
N LEU A 94 19.52 -7.78 -12.24
CA LEU A 94 18.63 -7.74 -11.07
C LEU A 94 17.33 -8.53 -11.24
N LEU A 95 16.92 -8.86 -12.47
CA LEU A 95 15.71 -9.65 -12.71
C LEU A 95 15.76 -11.02 -12.01
N PRO A 96 16.80 -11.84 -12.20
CA PRO A 96 16.96 -13.09 -11.46
C PRO A 96 17.58 -12.89 -10.07
N LEU A 97 18.36 -11.82 -9.83
CA LEU A 97 19.08 -11.63 -8.58
C LEU A 97 18.18 -11.23 -7.41
N ILE A 98 17.12 -10.41 -7.65
CA ILE A 98 16.20 -9.98 -6.59
C ILE A 98 15.44 -11.17 -5.99
N PRO A 99 14.85 -12.13 -6.74
CA PRO A 99 14.26 -13.34 -6.16
C PRO A 99 15.23 -14.12 -5.26
N LEU A 100 16.47 -14.32 -5.71
CA LEU A 100 17.51 -14.99 -4.92
C LEU A 100 17.83 -14.21 -3.63
N ALA A 101 17.93 -12.88 -3.72
CA ALA A 101 18.16 -12.04 -2.56
C ALA A 101 16.99 -12.12 -1.56
N ASN A 102 15.76 -12.18 -2.05
CA ASN A 102 14.58 -12.36 -1.20
C ASN A 102 14.62 -13.71 -0.47
N ASP A 103 15.08 -14.79 -1.11
CA ASP A 103 15.24 -16.09 -0.45
C ASP A 103 16.34 -16.03 0.63
N TRP A 104 17.44 -15.32 0.41
CA TRP A 104 18.46 -15.08 1.45
C TRP A 104 17.91 -14.30 2.63
N VAL A 105 17.11 -13.26 2.38
CA VAL A 105 16.44 -12.50 3.45
C VAL A 105 15.60 -13.44 4.33
N HIS A 106 14.80 -14.33 3.72
CA HIS A 106 13.97 -15.26 4.49
C HIS A 106 14.79 -16.17 5.40
N GLN A 107 15.94 -16.65 4.91
CA GLN A 107 16.83 -17.51 5.69
C GLN A 107 17.52 -16.76 6.85
N TRP A 108 17.91 -15.51 6.63
CA TRP A 108 18.76 -14.76 7.56
C TRP A 108 17.96 -13.89 8.54
N VAL A 109 16.84 -13.34 8.14
CA VAL A 109 15.94 -12.54 8.99
C VAL A 109 15.02 -13.46 9.81
N GLY A 110 14.51 -14.52 9.20
CA GLY A 110 13.56 -15.46 9.82
C GLY A 110 12.14 -14.98 9.81
N ALA A 111 11.25 -15.77 10.43
CA ALA A 111 9.81 -15.57 10.43
C ALA A 111 9.37 -14.38 11.32
N GLU A 112 9.97 -14.27 12.50
CA GLU A 112 9.57 -13.33 13.55
C GLU A 112 10.33 -12.00 13.48
N GLY A 113 10.80 -11.61 12.32
CA GLY A 113 11.70 -10.49 12.15
C GLY A 113 11.24 -9.22 12.86
N ALA A 114 11.67 -9.05 14.10
CA ALA A 114 11.65 -7.78 14.81
C ALA A 114 13.05 -7.53 15.36
N GLY A 115 13.57 -6.29 15.20
CA GLY A 115 14.80 -5.88 15.84
C GLY A 115 15.97 -5.63 14.90
N PHE A 116 17.16 -5.54 15.48
CA PHE A 116 18.40 -5.12 14.82
C PHE A 116 18.76 -6.00 13.60
N ARG A 117 18.55 -7.32 13.68
CA ARG A 117 18.85 -8.24 12.56
C ARG A 117 18.02 -7.92 11.31
N GLN A 118 16.72 -7.71 11.47
CA GLN A 118 15.84 -7.35 10.34
C GLN A 118 16.32 -6.05 9.69
N SER A 119 16.52 -5.00 10.48
CA SER A 119 16.98 -3.71 9.97
C SER A 119 18.33 -3.83 9.26
N LEU A 120 19.25 -4.62 9.82
CA LEU A 120 20.58 -4.85 9.25
C LEU A 120 20.50 -5.53 7.87
N PHE A 121 19.81 -6.66 7.78
CA PHE A 121 19.76 -7.42 6.52
C PHE A 121 18.82 -6.75 5.48
N SER A 122 17.75 -6.10 5.92
CA SER A 122 16.88 -5.31 5.03
C SER A 122 17.60 -4.11 4.40
N PHE A 123 18.68 -3.63 5.00
CA PHE A 123 19.54 -2.58 4.45
C PHE A 123 20.68 -3.15 3.61
N TRP A 124 21.45 -4.10 4.16
CA TRP A 124 22.69 -4.57 3.51
C TRP A 124 22.46 -5.42 2.27
N ILE A 125 21.46 -6.30 2.27
CA ILE A 125 21.20 -7.16 1.09
C ILE A 125 20.78 -6.32 -0.11
N PRO A 126 19.74 -5.45 -0.03
CA PRO A 126 19.43 -4.54 -1.13
C PRO A 126 20.59 -3.60 -1.46
N GLY A 127 21.30 -3.10 -0.44
CA GLY A 127 22.44 -2.21 -0.60
C GLY A 127 23.51 -2.81 -1.49
N LEU A 128 23.88 -4.04 -1.25
CA LEU A 128 24.91 -4.74 -2.01
C LEU A 128 24.47 -5.07 -3.45
N ILE A 129 23.26 -5.59 -3.62
CA ILE A 129 22.79 -5.99 -4.96
C ILE A 129 22.46 -4.79 -5.84
N LEU A 130 21.99 -3.68 -5.26
CA LEU A 130 21.67 -2.45 -6.01
C LEU A 130 22.91 -1.59 -6.28
N LEU A 131 24.01 -1.78 -5.50
CA LEU A 131 25.19 -0.91 -5.51
C LEU A 131 25.77 -0.63 -6.91
N PRO A 132 25.98 -1.60 -7.80
CA PRO A 132 26.56 -1.32 -9.13
C PRO A 132 25.70 -0.38 -9.96
N ALA A 133 24.38 -0.57 -10.01
CA ALA A 133 23.47 0.29 -10.74
C ALA A 133 23.35 1.67 -10.09
N THR A 134 23.15 1.72 -8.76
CA THR A 134 22.96 2.97 -8.03
C THR A 134 24.25 3.81 -8.02
N ALA A 135 25.43 3.18 -7.90
CA ALA A 135 26.69 3.88 -8.02
C ALA A 135 26.90 4.44 -9.44
N ALA A 136 26.54 3.67 -10.47
CA ALA A 136 26.58 4.18 -11.84
C ALA A 136 25.63 5.39 -12.00
N MET A 137 24.38 5.31 -11.54
CA MET A 137 23.42 6.42 -11.56
C MET A 137 23.96 7.68 -10.88
N GLY A 138 24.55 7.53 -9.67
CA GLY A 138 25.11 8.64 -8.90
C GLY A 138 26.30 9.34 -9.58
N ALA A 139 27.01 8.65 -10.48
CA ALA A 139 28.14 9.18 -11.22
C ALA A 139 27.76 9.82 -12.57
N VAL A 140 26.58 9.50 -13.15
CA VAL A 140 26.12 10.02 -14.45
C VAL A 140 25.97 11.53 -14.43
N PHE A 141 25.21 12.07 -13.47
CA PHE A 141 24.95 13.52 -13.41
C PHE A 141 26.25 14.36 -13.35
N PRO A 142 27.21 14.12 -12.42
CA PRO A 142 28.43 14.87 -12.37
C PRO A 142 29.33 14.64 -13.62
N ALA A 143 29.25 13.46 -14.25
CA ALA A 143 29.99 13.18 -15.48
C ALA A 143 29.48 14.03 -16.65
N VAL A 144 28.16 14.14 -16.82
CA VAL A 144 27.55 14.99 -17.85
C VAL A 144 27.80 16.48 -17.55
N ALA A 145 27.52 16.90 -16.28
CA ALA A 145 27.68 18.29 -15.90
C ALA A 145 29.11 18.81 -16.10
N THR A 146 30.15 18.03 -15.77
CA THR A 146 31.55 18.41 -15.98
C THR A 146 31.98 18.33 -17.44
N GLY A 147 31.38 17.46 -18.26
CA GLY A 147 31.68 17.33 -19.69
C GLY A 147 31.22 18.50 -20.52
N ILE A 148 30.25 19.28 -20.05
CA ILE A 148 29.68 20.42 -20.74
C ILE A 148 30.27 21.74 -20.24
N SER A 149 30.82 21.78 -19.02
CA SER A 149 31.32 22.98 -18.36
C SER A 149 32.64 23.45 -18.97
N THR A 150 32.59 24.10 -20.11
CA THR A 150 33.76 24.75 -20.76
C THR A 150 33.88 26.22 -20.43
N HIS A 151 32.91 26.86 -19.77
CA HIS A 151 32.91 28.27 -19.40
C HIS A 151 32.68 28.53 -17.90
N PRO A 152 33.32 29.55 -17.30
CA PRO A 152 33.23 29.87 -15.86
C PRO A 152 31.86 30.31 -15.35
N ASP A 153 30.93 30.74 -16.21
CA ASP A 153 29.59 31.25 -15.82
C ASP A 153 28.47 30.19 -15.81
N ASN A 154 28.80 28.96 -15.58
CA ASN A 154 27.90 27.83 -15.88
C ASN A 154 26.95 27.39 -14.72
N ARG A 155 26.62 28.31 -13.79
CA ARG A 155 25.63 28.04 -12.71
C ARG A 155 24.26 27.63 -13.27
N PHE A 156 23.83 28.34 -14.34
CA PHE A 156 22.56 28.10 -15.01
C PHE A 156 22.51 26.71 -15.67
N ALA A 157 23.62 26.26 -16.26
CA ALA A 157 23.64 24.98 -16.96
C ALA A 157 23.54 23.81 -15.98
N THR A 158 24.29 23.81 -14.87
CA THR A 158 24.21 22.72 -13.85
C THR A 158 22.81 22.63 -13.23
N ALA A 159 22.20 23.77 -12.89
CA ALA A 159 20.86 23.81 -12.35
C ALA A 159 19.80 23.32 -13.34
N SER A 160 19.92 23.73 -14.62
CA SER A 160 18.99 23.29 -15.67
C SER A 160 19.16 21.80 -16.01
N LEU A 161 20.37 21.27 -15.96
CA LEU A 161 20.65 19.83 -16.12
C LEU A 161 20.00 19.02 -14.99
N TYR A 162 20.12 19.49 -13.74
CA TYR A 162 19.46 18.88 -12.60
C TYR A 162 17.92 18.94 -12.74
N ALA A 163 17.39 20.09 -13.15
CA ALA A 163 15.95 20.22 -13.40
C ALA A 163 15.46 19.27 -14.49
N ALA A 164 16.22 19.08 -15.58
CA ALA A 164 15.89 18.13 -16.64
C ALA A 164 15.89 16.67 -16.12
N ASN A 165 16.91 16.29 -15.34
CA ASN A 165 16.99 14.97 -14.72
C ASN A 165 15.80 14.70 -13.79
N THR A 166 15.47 15.69 -12.95
CA THR A 166 14.36 15.57 -11.98
C THR A 166 12.99 15.57 -12.67
N ALA A 167 12.84 16.35 -13.76
CA ALA A 167 11.63 16.31 -14.58
C ALA A 167 11.46 14.95 -15.28
N GLY A 168 12.55 14.37 -15.78
CA GLY A 168 12.56 13.00 -16.30
C GLY A 168 12.14 11.97 -15.24
N ALA A 169 12.69 12.11 -14.03
CA ALA A 169 12.35 11.27 -12.88
C ALA A 169 10.85 11.34 -12.53
N LEU A 170 10.26 12.54 -12.54
CA LEU A 170 8.81 12.72 -12.36
C LEU A 170 8.00 11.95 -13.41
N VAL A 171 8.36 12.08 -14.68
CA VAL A 171 7.67 11.36 -15.77
C VAL A 171 7.88 9.85 -15.61
N GLY A 172 9.05 9.41 -15.11
CA GLY A 172 9.36 8.02 -14.79
C GLY A 172 8.44 7.44 -13.71
N VAL A 173 8.20 8.18 -12.61
CA VAL A 173 7.28 7.78 -11.54
C VAL A 173 5.84 7.62 -12.06
N VAL A 174 5.35 8.66 -12.74
CA VAL A 174 3.98 8.68 -13.28
C VAL A 174 3.79 7.59 -14.35
N GLY A 175 4.76 7.44 -15.25
CA GLY A 175 4.73 6.44 -16.31
C GLY A 175 4.83 5.01 -15.78
N ALA A 176 5.70 4.77 -14.78
CA ALA A 176 5.86 3.46 -14.17
C ALA A 176 4.55 2.96 -13.53
N ILE A 177 3.95 3.77 -12.66
CA ILE A 177 2.77 3.37 -11.87
C ILE A 177 1.48 3.50 -12.69
N GLY A 178 1.37 4.53 -13.52
CA GLY A 178 0.16 4.77 -14.30
C GLY A 178 -0.03 3.81 -15.46
N TRP A 179 1.04 3.34 -16.06
CA TRP A 179 0.92 2.60 -17.33
C TRP A 179 1.90 1.45 -17.50
N VAL A 180 3.22 1.66 -17.37
CA VAL A 180 4.23 0.66 -17.79
C VAL A 180 4.12 -0.63 -16.97
N VAL A 181 4.14 -0.53 -15.64
CA VAL A 181 4.06 -1.69 -14.75
C VAL A 181 2.68 -2.36 -14.81
N PRO A 182 1.54 -1.64 -14.74
CA PRO A 182 0.23 -2.28 -14.87
C PRO A 182 0.02 -3.05 -16.18
N ALA A 183 0.56 -2.52 -17.29
CA ALA A 183 0.41 -3.16 -18.60
C ALA A 183 1.32 -4.37 -18.79
N MET A 184 2.59 -4.27 -18.36
CA MET A 184 3.65 -5.21 -18.76
C MET A 184 4.18 -6.07 -17.61
N GLY A 185 3.96 -5.68 -16.35
CA GLY A 185 4.58 -6.29 -15.16
C GLY A 185 5.96 -5.70 -14.85
N PHE A 186 6.51 -6.05 -13.70
CA PHE A 186 7.78 -5.50 -13.21
C PHE A 186 8.99 -5.91 -14.05
N GLY A 187 9.04 -7.16 -14.53
CA GLY A 187 10.14 -7.67 -15.33
C GLY A 187 10.28 -6.95 -16.66
N ALA A 188 9.20 -6.87 -17.44
CA ALA A 188 9.19 -6.16 -18.71
C ALA A 188 9.37 -4.64 -18.50
N ALA A 189 8.80 -4.06 -17.45
CA ALA A 189 9.01 -2.65 -17.10
C ALA A 189 10.50 -2.36 -16.84
N SER A 190 11.23 -3.24 -16.15
CA SER A 190 12.68 -3.11 -15.98
C SER A 190 13.41 -3.07 -17.32
N ALA A 191 13.02 -3.91 -18.28
CA ALA A 191 13.62 -3.88 -19.62
C ALA A 191 13.31 -2.58 -20.37
N VAL A 192 12.11 -2.04 -20.25
CA VAL A 192 11.72 -0.73 -20.81
C VAL A 192 12.59 0.38 -20.21
N PHE A 193 12.75 0.44 -18.89
CA PHE A 193 13.60 1.46 -18.25
C PHE A 193 15.07 1.29 -18.59
N ALA A 194 15.58 0.08 -18.73
CA ALA A 194 16.91 -0.20 -19.24
C ALA A 194 17.08 0.31 -20.68
N GLY A 195 16.06 0.16 -21.52
CA GLY A 195 16.02 0.75 -22.87
C GLY A 195 16.14 2.27 -22.87
N PHE A 196 15.51 2.96 -21.93
CA PHE A 196 15.65 4.40 -21.76
C PHE A 196 17.05 4.82 -21.33
N ASN A 197 17.73 4.03 -20.46
CA ASN A 197 19.14 4.27 -20.14
C ASN A 197 20.05 4.08 -21.37
N LEU A 198 19.83 3.05 -22.19
CA LEU A 198 20.57 2.86 -23.44
C LEU A 198 20.30 3.98 -24.44
N LEU A 199 19.06 4.48 -24.50
CA LEU A 199 18.73 5.64 -25.33
C LEU A 199 19.45 6.90 -24.83
N ALA A 200 19.52 7.13 -23.51
CA ALA A 200 20.29 8.21 -22.92
C ALA A 200 21.78 8.09 -23.27
N ALA A 201 22.35 6.88 -23.18
CA ALA A 201 23.72 6.61 -23.63
C ALA A 201 23.92 6.97 -25.13
N GLY A 202 22.99 6.55 -25.99
CA GLY A 202 23.00 6.86 -27.41
C GLY A 202 22.94 8.36 -27.69
N VAL A 203 22.03 9.08 -27.01
CA VAL A 203 21.92 10.56 -27.14
C VAL A 203 23.22 11.24 -26.70
N LEU A 204 23.87 10.79 -25.63
CA LEU A 204 25.18 11.33 -25.21
C LEU A 204 26.28 11.01 -26.22
N PHE A 205 26.31 9.79 -26.74
CA PHE A 205 27.36 9.34 -27.67
C PHE A 205 27.32 10.12 -29.01
N PHE A 206 26.13 10.28 -29.60
CA PHE A 206 25.95 10.94 -30.87
C PHE A 206 25.77 12.47 -30.75
N GLY A 207 25.18 12.95 -29.65
CA GLY A 207 24.84 14.35 -29.44
C GLY A 207 25.94 15.17 -28.81
N CYS A 208 26.93 14.55 -28.14
CA CYS A 208 28.02 15.25 -27.49
C CYS A 208 29.38 14.81 -28.08
N PRO A 209 29.72 15.17 -29.31
CA PRO A 209 30.98 14.76 -29.95
C PRO A 209 32.16 15.24 -29.13
N VAL A 210 33.07 14.32 -28.81
CA VAL A 210 34.34 14.62 -28.14
C VAL A 210 35.21 15.36 -29.09
N ARG A 211 35.10 16.70 -29.16
CA ARG A 211 36.12 17.51 -29.83
C ARG A 211 37.43 17.40 -29.04
N GLY A 212 38.47 17.04 -29.72
CA GLY A 212 39.80 16.80 -29.15
C GLY A 212 40.23 17.91 -28.22
N LEU A 213 40.26 17.63 -26.95
CA LEU A 213 40.83 18.42 -25.85
C LEU A 213 42.37 18.30 -25.83
N ASN A 214 43.00 18.08 -26.99
CA ASN A 214 44.46 18.02 -27.08
C ASN A 214 45.13 19.41 -27.10
N SER A 215 44.35 20.50 -26.90
CA SER A 215 44.91 21.88 -26.97
C SER A 215 44.69 22.72 -25.70
N ALA A 216 44.09 22.19 -24.66
CA ALA A 216 44.08 22.86 -23.36
C ALA A 216 45.10 22.15 -22.45
N GLY A 217 46.29 22.73 -22.31
CA GLY A 217 47.22 22.32 -21.26
C GLY A 217 46.56 22.28 -19.87
N PRO A 218 47.19 21.63 -18.85
CA PRO A 218 46.64 21.62 -17.54
C PRO A 218 46.27 23.04 -17.13
N PRO A 219 45.05 23.26 -16.54
CA PRO A 219 44.68 24.59 -16.11
C PRO A 219 45.72 25.06 -15.11
N THR A 220 46.55 26.00 -15.56
CA THR A 220 47.46 26.73 -14.67
C THR A 220 46.59 27.43 -13.63
N GLU A 221 46.78 27.16 -12.36
CA GLU A 221 46.17 27.85 -11.22
C GLU A 221 46.61 29.31 -11.09
N SER A 222 46.86 29.97 -12.20
CA SER A 222 47.30 31.36 -12.25
C SER A 222 46.14 32.30 -12.53
N GLY A 223 45.76 33.03 -11.49
CA GLY A 223 45.01 34.28 -11.65
C GLY A 223 43.59 34.29 -11.16
N VAL A 224 43.32 33.85 -9.95
CA VAL A 224 42.11 34.29 -9.22
C VAL A 224 42.54 35.58 -8.49
N SER A 225 42.09 36.73 -8.97
CA SER A 225 42.21 38.00 -8.27
C SER A 225 41.64 37.88 -6.87
N SER A 226 42.46 38.16 -5.88
CA SER A 226 42.19 38.09 -4.44
C SER A 226 41.29 39.27 -3.99
N GLY A 227 40.09 39.37 -4.54
CA GLY A 227 39.19 40.50 -4.26
C GLY A 227 37.74 40.17 -3.95
N GLU A 228 37.23 38.97 -4.26
CA GLU A 228 35.91 38.58 -3.91
C GLU A 228 35.92 37.67 -2.66
N LEU A 229 35.24 38.10 -1.60
CA LEU A 229 34.94 37.26 -0.44
C LEU A 229 34.27 35.96 -0.93
N GLN A 230 35.07 34.92 -1.19
CA GLN A 230 34.56 33.56 -1.38
C GLN A 230 33.88 33.14 -0.09
N VAL A 231 32.58 33.27 -0.04
CA VAL A 231 31.79 32.62 1.01
C VAL A 231 32.02 31.10 0.88
N ARG A 232 33.00 30.60 1.63
CA ARG A 232 33.29 29.15 1.73
C ARG A 232 32.01 28.46 2.16
N THR A 233 31.29 27.88 1.21
CA THR A 233 30.17 26.96 1.53
C THR A 233 30.74 25.79 2.30
N SER A 234 30.36 25.67 3.58
CA SER A 234 30.75 24.53 4.40
C SER A 234 30.20 23.25 3.73
N PRO A 235 31.03 22.22 3.48
CA PRO A 235 30.58 20.97 2.89
C PRO A 235 29.40 20.32 3.62
N TRP A 236 29.35 20.48 4.93
CA TRP A 236 28.29 19.94 5.78
C TRP A 236 26.91 20.53 5.50
N LEU A 237 26.83 21.73 4.92
CA LEU A 237 25.58 22.37 4.54
C LEU A 237 24.82 21.51 3.51
N LEU A 238 25.54 20.89 2.57
CA LEU A 238 24.95 20.01 1.56
C LEU A 238 24.41 18.71 2.17
N ALA A 239 25.15 18.12 3.11
CA ALA A 239 24.68 16.93 3.81
C ALA A 239 23.39 17.22 4.62
N VAL A 240 23.37 18.33 5.35
CA VAL A 240 22.22 18.73 6.17
C VAL A 240 21.02 19.08 5.27
N THR A 241 21.22 19.76 4.14
CA THR A 241 20.10 20.09 3.24
C THR A 241 19.52 18.84 2.60
N GLY A 242 20.33 17.86 2.18
CA GLY A 242 19.84 16.57 1.69
C GLY A 242 19.06 15.80 2.77
N PHE A 243 19.60 15.78 3.99
CA PHE A 243 18.94 15.15 5.12
C PHE A 243 17.57 15.77 5.43
N LEU A 244 17.49 17.11 5.51
CA LEU A 244 16.24 17.80 5.84
C LEU A 244 15.20 17.71 4.69
N ALA A 245 15.65 17.75 3.43
CA ALA A 245 14.76 17.66 2.28
C ALA A 245 14.08 16.30 2.19
N VAL A 246 14.84 15.20 2.23
CA VAL A 246 14.28 13.84 2.24
C VAL A 246 13.55 13.55 3.56
N GLY A 247 14.03 14.14 4.68
CA GLY A 247 13.33 14.05 5.96
C GLY A 247 11.92 14.67 5.91
N TYR A 248 11.77 15.82 5.24
CA TYR A 248 10.46 16.44 5.02
C TYR A 248 9.58 15.61 4.09
N GLU A 249 10.15 15.02 3.05
CA GLU A 249 9.45 14.09 2.17
C GLU A 249 8.91 12.87 2.95
N CYS A 250 9.76 12.22 3.75
CA CYS A 250 9.35 11.10 4.60
C CYS A 250 8.22 11.50 5.56
N TRP A 251 8.34 12.67 6.20
CA TRP A 251 7.31 13.22 7.07
C TRP A 251 6.00 13.45 6.32
N ALA A 252 6.06 14.10 5.16
CA ALA A 252 4.87 14.43 4.39
C ALA A 252 4.17 13.19 3.84
N VAL A 253 4.90 12.20 3.32
CA VAL A 253 4.34 10.92 2.86
C VAL A 253 3.61 10.22 4.00
N ARG A 254 4.23 10.16 5.18
CA ARG A 254 3.67 9.53 6.36
C ARG A 254 2.39 10.22 6.86
N GLU A 255 2.40 11.54 6.92
CA GLU A 255 1.24 12.29 7.40
C GLU A 255 0.10 12.32 6.37
N LEU A 256 0.43 12.50 5.09
CA LEU A 256 -0.55 12.47 4.02
C LEU A 256 -1.24 11.10 3.88
N SER A 257 -0.59 10.00 4.27
CA SER A 257 -1.22 8.67 4.27
C SER A 257 -2.50 8.61 5.14
N GLN A 258 -2.64 9.49 6.14
CA GLN A 258 -3.84 9.59 6.97
C GLN A 258 -5.00 10.34 6.28
N VAL A 259 -4.73 11.06 5.19
CA VAL A 259 -5.70 11.92 4.50
C VAL A 259 -6.01 11.42 3.10
N LEU A 260 -4.99 10.93 2.39
CA LEU A 260 -5.10 10.33 1.06
C LEU A 260 -5.63 8.91 1.14
N GLU A 261 -5.91 8.28 0.01
CA GLU A 261 -6.48 6.92 -0.04
C GLU A 261 -5.47 5.81 0.30
N ASN A 262 -4.21 6.14 0.52
CA ASN A 262 -3.14 5.21 0.88
C ASN A 262 -2.96 4.06 -0.12
N THR A 263 -3.06 4.39 -1.38
CA THR A 263 -2.90 3.48 -2.51
C THR A 263 -1.54 3.67 -3.18
N VAL A 264 -1.18 2.78 -4.10
CA VAL A 264 0.00 2.95 -4.96
C VAL A 264 -0.03 4.26 -5.74
N TYR A 265 -1.21 4.75 -6.12
CA TYR A 265 -1.40 6.03 -6.82
C TYR A 265 -1.20 7.22 -5.89
N SER A 266 -1.68 7.15 -4.64
CA SER A 266 -1.47 8.19 -3.63
C SER A 266 0.01 8.42 -3.34
N PHE A 267 0.78 7.32 -3.24
CA PHE A 267 2.24 7.37 -3.09
C PHE A 267 2.90 8.05 -4.29
N ALA A 268 2.54 7.62 -5.51
CA ALA A 268 3.09 8.22 -6.74
C ALA A 268 2.76 9.71 -6.87
N THR A 269 1.54 10.11 -6.50
CA THR A 269 1.12 11.52 -6.50
C THR A 269 1.96 12.35 -5.55
N THR A 270 2.18 11.87 -4.32
CA THR A 270 2.98 12.56 -3.31
C THR A 270 4.44 12.74 -3.75
N LEU A 271 5.08 11.65 -4.20
CA LEU A 271 6.43 11.67 -4.74
C LEU A 271 6.53 12.55 -6.01
N GLY A 272 5.53 12.47 -6.90
CA GLY A 272 5.46 13.27 -8.11
C GLY A 272 5.43 14.78 -7.84
N VAL A 273 4.62 15.21 -6.87
CA VAL A 273 4.54 16.62 -6.44
C VAL A 273 5.87 17.09 -5.85
N PHE A 274 6.53 16.27 -5.04
CA PHE A 274 7.85 16.59 -4.48
C PHE A 274 8.90 16.76 -5.57
N LEU A 275 8.95 15.87 -6.55
CA LEU A 275 9.85 15.95 -7.69
C LEU A 275 9.55 17.17 -8.57
N LEU A 276 8.27 17.47 -8.82
CA LEU A 276 7.85 18.64 -9.58
C LEU A 276 8.35 19.93 -8.94
N GLY A 277 8.13 20.08 -7.64
CA GLY A 277 8.61 21.23 -6.89
C GLY A 277 10.13 21.38 -6.99
N ASN A 278 10.88 20.29 -6.75
CA ASN A 278 12.34 20.30 -6.88
C ASN A 278 12.82 20.68 -8.29
N ALA A 279 12.19 20.15 -9.34
CA ALA A 279 12.54 20.47 -10.73
C ALA A 279 12.28 21.95 -11.05
N VAL A 280 11.10 22.47 -10.68
CA VAL A 280 10.73 23.87 -10.87
C VAL A 280 11.66 24.79 -10.08
N GLY A 281 11.91 24.48 -8.81
CA GLY A 281 12.81 25.26 -7.96
C GLY A 281 14.23 25.32 -8.50
N ALA A 282 14.75 24.20 -8.96
CA ALA A 282 16.08 24.14 -9.58
C ALA A 282 16.16 24.94 -10.90
N ALA A 283 15.10 24.91 -11.72
CA ALA A 283 15.07 25.66 -12.99
C ALA A 283 14.96 27.16 -12.78
N VAL A 284 14.21 27.62 -11.78
CA VAL A 284 13.91 29.05 -11.57
C VAL A 284 14.88 29.69 -10.56
N GLY A 285 15.36 28.94 -9.57
CA GLY A 285 16.20 29.41 -8.47
C GLY A 285 17.42 30.27 -8.93
N PRO A 286 18.20 29.87 -9.93
CA PRO A 286 19.34 30.67 -10.41
C PRO A 286 18.98 32.08 -10.89
N ARG A 287 17.71 32.30 -11.33
CA ARG A 287 17.24 33.62 -11.80
C ARG A 287 16.95 34.60 -10.66
N TRP A 288 16.79 34.11 -9.44
CA TRP A 288 16.37 34.95 -8.29
C TRP A 288 17.53 35.59 -7.53
N SER A 289 18.76 35.53 -8.00
CA SER A 289 19.93 36.10 -7.29
C SER A 289 20.04 35.70 -5.80
N ILE A 290 19.72 34.41 -5.52
CA ILE A 290 19.48 33.85 -4.18
C ILE A 290 20.76 33.88 -3.33
N SER A 291 21.95 33.91 -3.88
CA SER A 291 23.22 33.84 -3.13
C SER A 291 23.36 34.90 -2.04
N ARG A 292 22.83 36.12 -2.29
CA ARG A 292 22.77 37.21 -1.29
C ARG A 292 21.61 37.07 -0.30
N GLN A 293 20.65 36.16 -0.58
CA GLN A 293 19.44 35.99 0.19
C GLN A 293 19.34 34.60 0.81
N ARG A 294 20.41 33.80 0.83
CA ARG A 294 20.41 32.44 1.43
C ARG A 294 19.79 32.37 2.82
N PRO A 295 20.05 33.29 3.77
CA PRO A 295 19.40 33.28 5.07
C PRO A 295 17.88 33.42 4.97
N VAL A 296 17.38 34.27 4.06
CA VAL A 296 15.95 34.47 3.84
C VAL A 296 15.32 33.20 3.24
N LEU A 297 16.02 32.53 2.33
CA LEU A 297 15.57 31.26 1.73
C LEU A 297 15.46 30.15 2.78
N LEU A 298 16.43 30.06 3.71
CA LEU A 298 16.38 29.08 4.81
C LEU A 298 15.23 29.36 5.78
N CYS A 299 14.99 30.64 6.11
CA CYS A 299 13.82 31.03 6.90
C CYS A 299 12.50 30.72 6.15
N GLY A 300 12.47 30.99 4.85
CA GLY A 300 11.33 30.65 3.97
C GLY A 300 11.06 29.14 3.93
N LEU A 301 12.12 28.31 3.87
CA LEU A 301 12.00 26.85 3.97
C LEU A 301 11.41 26.41 5.29
N ALA A 302 11.95 26.89 6.40
CA ALA A 302 11.39 26.59 7.72
C ALA A 302 9.91 27.00 7.82
N ALA A 303 9.57 28.22 7.36
CA ALA A 303 8.20 28.72 7.39
C ALA A 303 7.26 27.89 6.51
N THR A 304 7.69 27.53 5.29
CA THR A 304 6.84 26.75 4.36
C THR A 304 6.67 25.30 4.81
N CYS A 305 7.69 24.69 5.42
CA CYS A 305 7.53 23.37 6.06
C CYS A 305 6.48 23.43 7.18
N LEU A 306 6.56 24.42 8.06
CA LEU A 306 5.59 24.60 9.15
C LEU A 306 4.18 24.90 8.60
N LEU A 307 4.07 25.74 7.56
CA LEU A 307 2.81 26.01 6.89
C LEU A 307 2.21 24.71 6.30
N GLY A 308 3.05 23.80 5.77
CA GLY A 308 2.63 22.46 5.36
C GLY A 308 1.92 21.68 6.46
N GLY A 309 2.40 21.76 7.71
CA GLY A 309 1.71 21.19 8.87
C GLY A 309 0.34 21.83 9.14
N TRP A 310 0.22 23.15 9.01
CA TRP A 310 -1.05 23.87 9.12
C TRP A 310 -2.06 23.49 8.04
N VAL A 311 -1.60 23.36 6.80
CA VAL A 311 -2.40 22.88 5.67
C VAL A 311 -2.87 21.47 5.92
N LEU A 312 -1.96 20.60 6.35
CA LEU A 312 -2.25 19.21 6.64
C LEU A 312 -3.34 19.05 7.72
N ALA A 313 -3.27 19.81 8.80
CA ALA A 313 -4.27 19.76 9.86
C ALA A 313 -5.70 20.08 9.37
N ARG A 314 -5.83 20.79 8.24
CA ARG A 314 -7.12 21.13 7.61
C ARG A 314 -7.45 20.26 6.39
N SER A 315 -6.48 19.54 5.87
CA SER A 315 -6.59 18.78 4.61
C SER A 315 -7.68 17.73 4.64
N ALA A 316 -7.94 17.11 5.79
CA ALA A 316 -9.04 16.15 5.96
C ALA A 316 -10.43 16.80 5.71
N LYS A 317 -10.65 18.02 6.18
CA LYS A 317 -11.88 18.78 5.94
C LYS A 317 -11.96 19.24 4.48
N TRP A 318 -10.88 19.80 3.97
CA TRP A 318 -10.81 20.25 2.58
C TRP A 318 -11.00 19.10 1.59
N GLY A 319 -10.41 17.95 1.87
CA GLY A 319 -10.62 16.76 1.03
C GLY A 319 -12.07 16.35 0.92
N LEU A 320 -12.84 16.41 2.02
CA LEU A 320 -14.28 16.14 1.98
C LEU A 320 -15.04 17.21 1.17
N GLN A 321 -14.72 18.49 1.36
CA GLN A 321 -15.35 19.58 0.63
C GLN A 321 -15.08 19.53 -0.87
N LEU A 322 -13.82 19.25 -1.25
CA LEU A 322 -13.43 19.11 -2.65
C LEU A 322 -14.13 17.91 -3.32
N ARG A 323 -14.23 16.79 -2.62
CA ARG A 323 -14.98 15.62 -3.14
C ARG A 323 -16.47 15.91 -3.29
N ALA A 324 -17.05 16.58 -2.31
CA ALA A 324 -18.46 17.00 -2.41
C ALA A 324 -18.71 17.93 -3.59
N ALA A 325 -17.73 18.78 -3.93
CA ALA A 325 -17.83 19.74 -5.03
C ALA A 325 -17.50 19.11 -6.41
N TRP A 326 -16.52 18.23 -6.48
CA TRP A 326 -16.01 17.68 -7.76
C TRP A 326 -16.63 16.34 -8.12
N GLY A 327 -17.09 15.56 -7.13
CA GLY A 327 -17.62 14.22 -7.30
C GLY A 327 -16.63 13.12 -6.95
N ASP A 328 -17.08 11.87 -7.02
CA ASP A 328 -16.39 10.67 -6.53
C ASP A 328 -15.84 9.76 -7.66
N SER A 329 -15.62 10.28 -8.88
CA SER A 329 -14.93 9.49 -9.90
C SER A 329 -13.44 9.30 -9.55
N ALA A 330 -12.84 8.19 -9.96
CA ALA A 330 -11.45 7.87 -9.65
C ALA A 330 -10.47 8.99 -10.06
N VAL A 331 -10.71 9.62 -11.21
CA VAL A 331 -9.87 10.74 -11.73
C VAL A 331 -10.01 11.98 -10.84
N LEU A 332 -11.21 12.30 -10.40
CA LEU A 332 -11.47 13.46 -9.55
C LEU A 332 -10.91 13.25 -8.13
N VAL A 333 -11.00 12.04 -7.59
CA VAL A 333 -10.39 11.71 -6.30
C VAL A 333 -8.86 11.83 -6.37
N LEU A 334 -8.21 11.34 -7.45
CA LEU A 334 -6.79 11.58 -7.66
C LEU A 334 -6.47 13.06 -7.84
N GLY A 335 -7.35 13.83 -8.47
CA GLY A 335 -7.25 15.30 -8.54
C GLY A 335 -7.27 15.95 -7.17
N VAL A 336 -8.16 15.52 -6.28
CA VAL A 336 -8.18 15.99 -4.88
C VAL A 336 -6.88 15.63 -4.15
N GLU A 337 -6.38 14.41 -4.33
CA GLU A 337 -5.08 14.00 -3.74
C GLU A 337 -3.93 14.87 -4.25
N LEU A 338 -3.90 15.17 -5.55
CA LEU A 338 -2.90 16.05 -6.15
C LEU A 338 -2.94 17.47 -5.56
N VAL A 339 -4.13 18.03 -5.36
CA VAL A 339 -4.30 19.35 -4.74
C VAL A 339 -3.84 19.34 -3.28
N LEU A 340 -4.21 18.33 -2.50
CA LEU A 340 -3.83 18.23 -1.08
C LEU A 340 -2.32 18.00 -0.92
N ALA A 341 -1.73 17.08 -1.71
CA ALA A 341 -0.30 16.86 -1.73
C ALA A 341 0.45 18.12 -2.21
N GLY A 342 -0.08 18.80 -3.23
CA GLY A 342 0.46 20.06 -3.74
C GLY A 342 0.49 21.16 -2.68
N ALA A 343 -0.57 21.31 -1.94
CA ALA A 343 -0.68 22.33 -0.89
C ALA A 343 0.34 22.10 0.26
N VAL A 344 0.69 20.84 0.56
CA VAL A 344 1.68 20.49 1.59
C VAL A 344 3.11 20.54 1.06
N LEU A 345 3.36 20.02 -0.15
CA LEU A 345 4.71 19.68 -0.63
C LEU A 345 5.26 20.67 -1.66
N LEU A 346 4.44 21.25 -2.55
CA LEU A 346 4.94 21.93 -3.75
C LEU A 346 5.86 23.13 -3.42
N LEU A 347 5.43 24.00 -2.50
CA LEU A 347 6.20 25.19 -2.15
C LEU A 347 7.49 24.85 -1.40
N PRO A 348 7.49 24.02 -0.33
CA PRO A 348 8.73 23.61 0.32
C PRO A 348 9.71 22.95 -0.64
N SER A 349 9.27 22.00 -1.48
CA SER A 349 10.15 21.30 -2.43
C SER A 349 10.68 22.21 -3.51
N CYS A 350 9.91 23.22 -3.95
CA CYS A 350 10.40 24.24 -4.86
C CYS A 350 11.56 25.05 -4.24
N LEU A 351 11.44 25.46 -2.99
CA LEU A 351 12.50 26.17 -2.28
C LEU A 351 13.72 25.26 -2.00
N MET A 352 13.49 23.96 -1.74
CA MET A 352 14.57 22.95 -1.58
C MET A 352 15.35 22.78 -2.88
N GLY A 353 14.66 22.65 -4.02
CA GLY A 353 15.28 22.57 -5.32
C GLY A 353 16.08 23.83 -5.69
N ALA A 354 15.56 25.01 -5.36
CA ALA A 354 16.26 26.28 -5.55
C ALA A 354 17.52 26.39 -4.68
N LEU A 355 17.44 25.96 -3.40
CA LEU A 355 18.59 25.94 -2.50
C LEU A 355 19.66 24.95 -2.97
N PHE A 356 19.25 23.75 -3.39
CA PHE A 356 20.19 22.77 -3.94
C PHE A 356 20.91 23.28 -5.19
N ALA A 357 20.17 23.88 -6.13
CA ALA A 357 20.74 24.46 -7.35
C ALA A 357 21.74 25.60 -7.04
N GLU A 358 21.42 26.45 -6.05
CA GLU A 358 22.31 27.53 -5.61
C GLU A 358 23.60 26.97 -4.99
N LEU A 359 23.46 25.99 -4.05
CA LEU A 359 24.59 25.37 -3.38
C LEU A 359 25.51 24.64 -4.38
N MET A 360 24.95 23.86 -5.28
CA MET A 360 25.70 23.15 -6.33
C MET A 360 26.35 24.13 -7.33
N GLY A 361 25.65 25.20 -7.73
CA GLY A 361 26.17 26.24 -8.58
C GLY A 361 27.31 27.07 -7.95
N SER A 362 27.42 27.11 -6.64
CA SER A 362 28.51 27.77 -5.90
C SER A 362 29.80 26.93 -5.84
N VAL A 363 29.73 25.64 -6.21
CA VAL A 363 30.85 24.70 -6.14
C VAL A 363 31.45 24.52 -7.56
N HIS A 364 32.72 24.94 -7.74
CA HIS A 364 33.38 24.84 -9.01
C HIS A 364 34.46 23.75 -8.99
N GLY A 365 34.59 23.07 -10.12
CA GLY A 365 35.58 22.03 -10.33
C GLY A 365 35.05 20.63 -10.04
N ARG A 366 35.49 19.68 -10.86
CA ARG A 366 35.04 18.29 -10.92
C ARG A 366 35.06 17.60 -9.55
N VAL A 367 36.20 17.63 -8.87
CA VAL A 367 36.37 16.97 -7.55
C VAL A 367 35.42 17.55 -6.50
N LYS A 368 35.27 18.88 -6.51
CA LYS A 368 34.40 19.56 -5.55
C LYS A 368 32.91 19.29 -5.84
N GLN A 369 32.48 19.31 -7.11
CA GLN A 369 31.10 19.02 -7.50
C GLN A 369 30.68 17.57 -7.15
N GLY A 370 31.54 16.59 -7.48
CA GLY A 370 31.25 15.20 -7.12
C GLY A 370 31.17 14.98 -5.60
N ARG A 371 32.08 15.60 -4.83
CA ARG A 371 32.04 15.54 -3.35
C ARG A 371 30.81 16.26 -2.79
N ALA A 372 30.42 17.39 -3.35
CA ALA A 372 29.26 18.15 -2.95
C ALA A 372 27.96 17.34 -3.13
N LEU A 373 27.79 16.73 -4.31
CA LEU A 373 26.68 15.85 -4.58
C LEU A 373 26.68 14.64 -3.63
N ALA A 374 27.82 14.01 -3.44
CA ALA A 374 27.95 12.86 -2.55
C ALA A 374 27.55 13.18 -1.10
N LEU A 375 27.93 14.35 -0.58
CA LEU A 375 27.53 14.78 0.77
C LEU A 375 26.02 14.99 0.87
N ASN A 376 25.40 15.59 -0.15
CA ASN A 376 23.94 15.75 -0.19
C ASN A 376 23.24 14.39 -0.20
N LEU A 377 23.70 13.46 -1.04
CA LEU A 377 23.18 12.11 -1.14
C LEU A 377 23.37 11.27 0.14
N LEU A 378 24.51 11.46 0.85
CA LEU A 378 24.73 10.83 2.16
C LEU A 378 23.74 11.35 3.20
N GLY A 379 23.49 12.67 3.22
CA GLY A 379 22.44 13.24 4.07
C GLY A 379 21.06 12.65 3.72
N SER A 380 20.76 12.58 2.43
CA SER A 380 19.51 11.97 1.94
C SER A 380 19.38 10.49 2.33
N ALA A 381 20.49 9.74 2.31
CA ALA A 381 20.49 8.32 2.71
C ALA A 381 20.21 8.11 4.21
N LEU A 382 20.60 9.06 5.06
CA LEU A 382 20.38 8.98 6.51
C LEU A 382 18.95 9.36 6.91
N ALA A 383 18.29 10.21 6.14
CA ALA A 383 16.98 10.76 6.47
C ALA A 383 15.88 9.70 6.66
N PRO A 384 15.71 8.68 5.81
CA PRO A 384 14.69 7.66 6.02
C PRO A 384 14.86 6.89 7.32
N ALA A 385 16.11 6.57 7.70
CA ALA A 385 16.40 5.85 8.93
C ALA A 385 16.18 6.74 10.17
N VAL A 386 16.69 7.97 10.14
CA VAL A 386 16.65 8.87 11.31
C VAL A 386 15.26 9.51 11.47
N ILE A 387 14.71 10.09 10.42
CA ILE A 387 13.41 10.78 10.46
C ILE A 387 12.25 9.78 10.38
N GLY A 388 12.27 8.88 9.40
CA GLY A 388 11.17 7.96 9.17
C GLY A 388 11.06 6.87 10.23
N ALA A 389 12.18 6.18 10.54
CA ALA A 389 12.14 5.03 11.43
C ALA A 389 12.35 5.37 12.91
N ALA A 390 13.11 6.42 13.25
CA ALA A 390 13.45 6.75 14.65
C ALA A 390 12.73 7.98 15.20
N ALA A 391 12.78 9.12 14.50
CA ALA A 391 12.23 10.37 15.03
C ALA A 391 10.69 10.34 15.05
N PHE A 392 10.05 9.80 14.02
CA PHE A 392 8.60 9.80 13.91
C PHE A 392 7.90 9.06 15.07
N PRO A 393 8.25 7.82 15.43
CA PRO A 393 7.63 7.12 16.56
C PRO A 393 7.85 7.82 17.91
N THR A 394 8.98 8.56 18.08
CA THR A 394 9.35 9.19 19.36
C THR A 394 8.80 10.61 19.49
N LEU A 395 8.89 11.42 18.43
CA LEU A 395 8.52 12.84 18.43
C LEU A 395 7.14 13.10 17.83
N ARG A 396 6.53 12.08 17.24
CA ARG A 396 5.27 12.16 16.47
C ARG A 396 5.37 13.16 15.31
N GLY A 397 4.29 13.34 14.56
CA GLY A 397 4.28 14.19 13.37
C GLY A 397 4.63 15.64 13.63
N ARG A 398 4.08 16.25 14.69
CA ARG A 398 4.37 17.64 15.08
C ARG A 398 5.81 17.85 15.49
N GLY A 399 6.33 17.03 16.39
CA GLY A 399 7.72 17.14 16.89
C GLY A 399 8.74 16.94 15.78
N THR A 400 8.50 15.96 14.90
CA THR A 400 9.36 15.70 13.74
C THR A 400 9.40 16.90 12.79
N LEU A 401 8.25 17.54 12.51
CA LEU A 401 8.17 18.75 11.69
C LEU A 401 8.95 19.92 12.32
N LEU A 402 8.86 20.10 13.65
CA LEU A 402 9.60 21.13 14.36
C LEU A 402 11.11 20.89 14.29
N VAL A 403 11.57 19.64 14.36
CA VAL A 403 13.00 19.28 14.18
C VAL A 403 13.48 19.63 12.77
N ILE A 404 12.70 19.31 11.73
CA ILE A 404 13.03 19.63 10.34
C ILE A 404 13.11 21.16 10.14
N ALA A 405 12.10 21.89 10.57
CA ALA A 405 12.07 23.35 10.46
C ALA A 405 13.19 24.00 11.26
N GLY A 406 13.43 23.52 12.49
CA GLY A 406 14.55 23.95 13.34
C GLY A 406 15.90 23.69 12.70
N GLY A 407 16.08 22.57 12.02
CA GLY A 407 17.28 22.24 11.24
C GLY A 407 17.60 23.29 10.19
N TYR A 408 16.61 23.77 9.43
CA TYR A 408 16.81 24.88 8.48
C TYR A 408 17.16 26.19 9.20
N LEU A 409 16.53 26.51 10.33
CA LEU A 409 16.84 27.72 11.11
C LEU A 409 18.25 27.71 11.71
N LEU A 410 18.74 26.56 12.17
CA LEU A 410 20.12 26.41 12.70
C LEU A 410 21.19 26.68 11.65
N MET A 411 20.84 26.57 10.35
CA MET A 411 21.76 26.87 9.24
C MET A 411 21.82 28.37 8.92
N VAL A 412 20.92 29.18 9.46
CA VAL A 412 20.83 30.62 9.17
C VAL A 412 22.02 31.34 9.78
N ARG A 413 22.83 32.00 8.96
CA ARG A 413 23.97 32.79 9.35
C ARG A 413 24.01 34.13 8.62
N GLY A 414 24.57 35.18 9.23
CA GLY A 414 24.82 36.45 8.58
C GLY A 414 23.60 37.36 8.42
N LEU A 415 22.54 37.14 9.20
CA LEU A 415 21.42 38.11 9.28
C LEU A 415 21.88 39.33 10.08
N GLN A 416 21.56 40.51 9.56
CA GLN A 416 21.85 41.80 10.24
C GLN A 416 20.63 42.73 10.22
N GLY A 417 20.48 43.53 11.26
CA GLY A 417 19.41 44.55 11.37
C GLY A 417 18.02 43.92 11.32
N TRP A 418 17.08 44.57 10.62
CA TRP A 418 15.69 44.13 10.49
C TRP A 418 15.48 42.74 9.87
N ARG A 419 16.49 42.18 9.19
CA ARG A 419 16.41 40.82 8.60
C ARG A 419 16.19 39.72 9.63
N TRP A 420 16.45 39.94 10.91
CA TRP A 420 16.11 38.99 11.99
C TRP A 420 14.58 38.76 12.10
N LEU A 421 13.75 39.66 11.56
CA LEU A 421 12.31 39.45 11.48
C LEU A 421 11.95 38.22 10.65
N TRP A 422 12.80 37.83 9.67
CA TRP A 422 12.58 36.61 8.90
C TRP A 422 12.69 35.32 9.75
N VAL A 423 13.42 35.31 10.85
CA VAL A 423 13.45 34.21 11.83
C VAL A 423 12.18 34.25 12.70
N GLY A 424 11.65 35.40 12.95
CA GLY A 424 10.42 35.58 13.75
C GLY A 424 9.22 34.91 13.11
N LEU A 425 9.11 34.91 11.78
CA LEU A 425 7.98 34.28 11.09
C LEU A 425 7.92 32.73 11.33
N PRO A 426 8.97 31.94 11.02
CA PRO A 426 8.92 30.50 11.33
C PRO A 426 8.87 30.21 12.84
N ALA A 427 9.51 31.04 13.68
CA ALA A 427 9.43 30.90 15.14
C ALA A 427 7.98 31.07 15.62
N GLY A 428 7.27 32.12 15.13
CA GLY A 428 5.86 32.32 15.41
C GLY A 428 4.98 31.17 14.89
N LEU A 429 5.20 30.70 13.67
CA LEU A 429 4.48 29.56 13.14
C LEU A 429 4.71 28.30 13.97
N ALA A 430 5.95 28.06 14.46
CA ALA A 430 6.29 26.90 15.27
C ALA A 430 5.54 26.87 16.60
N MET A 431 5.30 28.05 17.23
CA MET A 431 4.55 28.15 18.50
C MET A 431 3.08 27.68 18.33
N PHE A 432 2.52 27.91 17.15
CA PHE A 432 1.11 27.66 16.86
C PHE A 432 0.88 26.47 15.93
N VAL A 433 1.88 25.63 15.64
CA VAL A 433 1.67 24.40 14.85
C VAL A 433 0.64 23.54 15.58
N PRO A 434 -0.49 23.21 14.96
CA PRO A 434 -1.50 22.39 15.60
C PRO A 434 -1.00 20.96 15.83
N GLU A 435 -1.62 20.26 16.75
CA GLU A 435 -1.44 18.82 16.83
C GLU A 435 -2.00 18.17 15.57
N LEU A 436 -1.22 17.26 15.00
CA LEU A 436 -1.56 16.59 13.74
C LEU A 436 -2.43 15.35 14.00
N SER A 437 -3.40 15.46 14.91
CA SER A 437 -4.41 14.43 15.12
C SER A 437 -5.42 14.50 13.97
N LEU A 438 -5.14 13.77 12.90
CA LEU A 438 -5.95 13.76 11.67
C LEU A 438 -7.14 12.79 11.75
N GLN A 439 -7.40 12.22 12.94
CA GLN A 439 -8.45 11.23 13.10
C GLN A 439 -9.84 11.82 12.92
N ARG A 440 -10.62 11.25 12.02
CA ARG A 440 -12.01 11.66 11.76
C ARG A 440 -12.93 10.95 12.73
N VAL A 441 -13.50 11.71 13.63
CA VAL A 441 -14.51 11.23 14.58
C VAL A 441 -15.86 11.85 14.16
N GLY A 442 -16.86 11.02 13.93
CA GLY A 442 -18.22 11.50 13.63
C GLY A 442 -18.85 12.20 14.83
N PRO A 443 -19.93 12.97 14.64
CA PRO A 443 -20.60 13.69 15.72
C PRO A 443 -21.09 12.76 16.84
N ASP A 444 -21.47 11.52 16.50
CA ASP A 444 -21.99 10.50 17.42
C ASP A 444 -20.92 9.47 17.82
N SER A 445 -19.66 9.86 17.78
CA SER A 445 -18.54 8.97 18.07
C SER A 445 -17.49 9.68 18.91
N ARG A 446 -16.75 8.94 19.72
CA ARG A 446 -15.61 9.45 20.48
C ARG A 446 -14.34 8.68 20.18
N LEU A 447 -13.20 9.37 20.25
CA LEU A 447 -11.89 8.77 20.14
C LEU A 447 -11.50 8.14 21.50
N VAL A 448 -11.28 6.83 21.52
CA VAL A 448 -10.87 6.12 22.76
C VAL A 448 -9.37 6.16 22.93
N THR A 449 -8.63 5.83 21.88
CA THR A 449 -7.16 5.87 21.90
C THR A 449 -6.60 6.04 20.48
N VAL A 450 -5.39 6.60 20.40
CA VAL A 450 -4.59 6.71 19.18
C VAL A 450 -3.18 6.24 19.49
N ARG A 451 -2.60 5.50 18.55
CA ARG A 451 -1.20 5.10 18.51
C ARG A 451 -0.60 5.50 17.18
N GLU A 452 0.46 6.28 17.23
CA GLU A 452 1.20 6.73 16.05
C GLU A 452 2.50 5.94 15.96
N GLY A 453 2.59 5.09 14.95
CA GLY A 453 3.79 4.35 14.64
C GLY A 453 4.58 4.95 13.49
N ALA A 454 5.69 4.29 13.16
CA ALA A 454 6.54 4.70 12.04
C ALA A 454 5.77 4.72 10.71
N GLY A 455 4.93 3.71 10.45
CA GLY A 455 4.20 3.55 9.19
C GLY A 455 2.75 3.96 9.25
N ASP A 456 2.07 3.61 10.32
CA ASP A 456 0.63 3.69 10.42
C ASP A 456 0.21 4.45 11.69
N THR A 457 -0.98 5.04 11.65
CA THR A 457 -1.69 5.57 12.82
C THR A 457 -2.90 4.70 13.09
N VAL A 458 -2.95 4.12 14.28
CA VAL A 458 -4.03 3.24 14.73
C VAL A 458 -4.92 4.00 15.70
N ALA A 459 -6.23 3.96 15.47
CA ALA A 459 -7.22 4.60 16.34
C ALA A 459 -8.35 3.63 16.69
N VAL A 460 -8.82 3.71 17.93
CA VAL A 460 -10.05 3.07 18.38
C VAL A 460 -11.10 4.13 18.55
N VAL A 461 -12.22 3.97 17.82
CA VAL A 461 -13.34 4.90 17.82
C VAL A 461 -14.56 4.17 18.38
N GLU A 462 -15.19 4.77 19.38
CA GLU A 462 -16.42 4.28 20.00
C GLU A 462 -17.62 5.08 19.50
N GLN A 463 -18.65 4.39 19.04
CA GLN A 463 -19.93 4.99 18.60
C GLN A 463 -20.89 5.19 19.77
N LEU A 464 -21.91 6.02 19.61
CA LEU A 464 -23.06 6.11 20.49
C LEU A 464 -23.66 4.69 20.62
N GLY A 465 -23.71 4.15 21.83
CA GLY A 465 -24.11 2.75 22.07
C GLY A 465 -22.97 1.80 22.42
N GLY A 466 -21.73 2.31 22.50
CA GLY A 466 -20.57 1.59 23.03
C GLY A 466 -19.86 0.67 22.03
N ALA A 467 -20.32 0.60 20.78
CA ALA A 467 -19.66 -0.17 19.75
C ALA A 467 -18.31 0.46 19.36
N ARG A 468 -17.25 -0.35 19.37
CA ARG A 468 -15.88 0.08 19.06
C ARG A 468 -15.42 -0.43 17.70
N SER A 469 -14.74 0.43 16.96
CA SER A 469 -14.13 0.09 15.67
C SER A 469 -12.63 0.41 15.69
N LEU A 470 -11.85 -0.46 15.03
CA LEU A 470 -10.43 -0.27 14.79
C LEU A 470 -10.23 0.43 13.44
N ARG A 471 -9.45 1.49 13.41
CA ARG A 471 -9.13 2.23 12.18
C ARG A 471 -7.63 2.37 12.03
N VAL A 472 -7.14 2.14 10.82
CA VAL A 472 -5.75 2.36 10.43
C VAL A 472 -5.71 3.47 9.38
N ASN A 473 -4.86 4.47 9.62
CA ASN A 473 -4.68 5.66 8.76
C ASN A 473 -6.01 6.35 8.39
N ASN A 474 -6.98 6.36 9.31
CA ASN A 474 -8.27 7.01 9.10
C ASN A 474 -9.14 6.44 7.96
N ARG A 475 -8.61 5.54 7.15
CA ARG A 475 -9.20 5.02 5.92
C ARG A 475 -9.70 3.60 6.05
N PHE A 476 -8.92 2.76 6.70
CA PHE A 476 -9.20 1.34 6.75
C PHE A 476 -9.86 0.99 8.08
N SER A 477 -11.13 0.57 8.01
CA SER A 477 -11.79 -0.07 9.15
C SER A 477 -11.38 -1.54 9.20
N MET A 478 -10.68 -1.91 10.27
CA MET A 478 -10.13 -3.26 10.47
C MET A 478 -11.04 -4.10 11.39
N GLY A 479 -12.34 -3.84 11.35
CA GLY A 479 -13.32 -4.53 12.17
C GLY A 479 -13.76 -3.76 13.43
N GLY A 480 -14.50 -4.45 14.31
CA GLY A 480 -15.04 -3.86 15.54
C GLY A 480 -15.98 -4.76 16.31
N THR A 481 -16.48 -4.25 17.44
CA THR A 481 -17.37 -5.03 18.30
C THR A 481 -18.77 -5.20 17.71
N ALA A 482 -19.25 -4.28 16.87
CA ALA A 482 -20.55 -4.40 16.20
C ALA A 482 -20.61 -5.63 15.25
N PRO A 483 -19.62 -5.87 14.36
CA PRO A 483 -19.58 -7.04 13.50
C PRO A 483 -18.98 -8.29 14.18
N ALA A 484 -18.79 -8.34 15.50
CA ALA A 484 -18.07 -9.41 16.21
C ALA A 484 -18.55 -10.82 15.86
N ALA A 485 -19.87 -11.02 15.67
CA ALA A 485 -20.40 -12.32 15.26
C ALA A 485 -19.92 -12.72 13.85
N ALA A 486 -19.83 -11.77 12.91
CA ALA A 486 -19.28 -12.04 11.58
C ALA A 486 -17.76 -12.30 11.66
N GLU A 487 -17.02 -11.51 12.44
CA GLU A 487 -15.59 -11.71 12.62
C GLU A 487 -15.25 -13.08 13.21
N ARG A 488 -15.99 -13.56 14.21
CA ARG A 488 -15.79 -14.90 14.76
C ARG A 488 -15.97 -16.01 13.72
N ARG A 489 -16.82 -15.82 12.72
CA ARG A 489 -17.01 -16.80 11.65
C ARG A 489 -15.76 -16.95 10.77
N HIS A 490 -14.95 -15.89 10.62
CA HIS A 490 -13.69 -15.96 9.85
C HIS A 490 -12.74 -17.03 10.41
N GLY A 491 -12.59 -17.10 11.72
CA GLY A 491 -11.73 -18.09 12.35
C GLY A 491 -12.36 -19.47 12.46
N LEU A 492 -13.67 -19.54 12.82
CA LEU A 492 -14.31 -20.82 13.14
C LEU A 492 -14.72 -21.65 11.92
N ILE A 493 -15.21 -21.02 10.82
CA ILE A 493 -15.65 -21.79 9.65
C ILE A 493 -14.52 -22.66 9.08
N PRO A 494 -13.29 -22.15 8.84
CA PRO A 494 -12.21 -22.99 8.34
C PRO A 494 -11.84 -24.12 9.30
N LEU A 495 -11.85 -23.89 10.61
CA LEU A 495 -11.61 -24.94 11.62
C LEU A 495 -12.69 -26.03 11.58
N LEU A 496 -13.95 -25.63 11.42
CA LEU A 496 -15.07 -26.56 11.31
C LEU A 496 -15.04 -27.40 10.03
N LEU A 497 -14.40 -26.92 8.97
CA LEU A 497 -14.24 -27.67 7.71
C LEU A 497 -13.07 -28.66 7.74
N HIS A 498 -12.12 -28.51 8.66
CA HIS A 498 -11.05 -29.48 8.85
C HIS A 498 -11.50 -30.59 9.83
N PRO A 499 -11.23 -31.88 9.56
CA PRO A 499 -11.75 -32.97 10.40
C PRO A 499 -11.21 -32.98 11.84
N ASN A 500 -9.95 -32.59 12.05
CA ASN A 500 -9.30 -32.58 13.37
C ASN A 500 -8.20 -31.48 13.40
N PRO A 501 -8.55 -30.20 13.46
CA PRO A 501 -7.55 -29.13 13.48
C PRO A 501 -6.80 -29.11 14.82
N ARG A 502 -5.48 -29.03 14.78
CA ARG A 502 -4.59 -28.95 15.94
C ARG A 502 -3.76 -27.68 15.90
N LYS A 503 -3.21 -27.35 14.75
CA LYS A 503 -2.29 -26.23 14.57
C LYS A 503 -2.80 -25.30 13.47
N ALA A 504 -3.03 -24.05 13.82
CA ALA A 504 -3.55 -23.07 12.87
C ALA A 504 -2.64 -21.84 12.73
N LEU A 505 -2.73 -21.19 11.56
CA LEU A 505 -2.12 -19.90 11.29
C LEU A 505 -3.21 -18.92 10.90
N PHE A 506 -3.24 -17.75 11.52
CA PHE A 506 -4.16 -16.67 11.20
C PHE A 506 -3.38 -15.43 10.72
N ILE A 507 -3.64 -14.98 9.52
CA ILE A 507 -2.96 -13.86 8.88
C ILE A 507 -3.87 -12.63 8.91
N GLY A 508 -3.44 -11.58 9.64
CA GLY A 508 -4.20 -10.36 9.87
C GLY A 508 -5.03 -10.43 11.15
N VAL A 509 -4.45 -10.02 12.29
CA VAL A 509 -5.14 -10.11 13.59
C VAL A 509 -6.21 -9.03 13.77
N GLY A 510 -5.92 -7.78 13.33
CA GLY A 510 -6.86 -6.67 13.42
C GLY A 510 -7.38 -6.45 14.85
N THR A 511 -8.72 -6.49 15.06
CA THR A 511 -9.36 -6.38 16.38
C THR A 511 -9.04 -7.54 17.32
N GLY A 512 -8.49 -8.62 16.80
CA GLY A 512 -8.26 -9.87 17.52
C GLY A 512 -9.49 -10.76 17.66
N ILE A 513 -10.68 -10.31 17.27
CA ILE A 513 -11.94 -11.05 17.47
C ILE A 513 -11.98 -12.32 16.62
N SER A 514 -11.60 -12.21 15.33
CA SER A 514 -11.52 -13.37 14.43
C SER A 514 -10.52 -14.39 14.93
N PHE A 515 -9.32 -13.96 15.29
CA PHE A 515 -8.25 -14.82 15.81
C PHE A 515 -8.60 -15.45 17.15
N ALA A 516 -9.12 -14.67 18.10
CA ALA A 516 -9.51 -15.17 19.41
C ALA A 516 -10.59 -16.26 19.34
N SER A 517 -11.48 -16.20 18.34
CA SER A 517 -12.54 -17.19 18.15
C SER A 517 -12.00 -18.62 17.91
N MET A 518 -10.79 -18.74 17.32
CA MET A 518 -10.14 -20.04 17.09
C MET A 518 -9.89 -20.79 18.39
N GLY A 519 -9.63 -20.07 19.48
CA GLY A 519 -9.46 -20.65 20.82
C GLY A 519 -10.72 -21.26 21.43
N SER A 520 -11.90 -21.09 20.81
CA SER A 520 -13.12 -21.81 21.20
C SER A 520 -13.13 -23.25 20.70
N HIS A 521 -12.32 -23.58 19.69
CA HIS A 521 -12.19 -24.96 19.22
C HIS A 521 -11.22 -25.73 20.12
N PRO A 522 -11.66 -26.90 20.68
CA PRO A 522 -10.86 -27.64 21.63
C PRO A 522 -9.55 -28.17 21.02
N GLY A 523 -8.44 -27.98 21.74
CA GLY A 523 -7.12 -28.50 21.37
C GLY A 523 -6.41 -27.76 20.24
N VAL A 524 -6.96 -26.65 19.76
CA VAL A 524 -6.29 -25.82 18.74
C VAL A 524 -5.26 -24.90 19.39
N VAL A 525 -4.05 -24.92 18.85
CA VAL A 525 -3.03 -23.89 19.06
C VAL A 525 -2.87 -23.10 17.79
N ALA A 526 -2.69 -21.77 17.88
CA ALA A 526 -2.61 -20.94 16.69
C ALA A 526 -1.61 -19.79 16.82
N ASP A 527 -0.92 -19.51 15.69
CA ASP A 527 -0.13 -18.33 15.51
C ASP A 527 -0.95 -17.26 14.76
N GLY A 528 -1.06 -16.06 15.31
CA GLY A 528 -1.68 -14.88 14.68
C GLY A 528 -0.60 -13.91 14.23
N ILE A 529 -0.63 -13.50 12.96
CA ILE A 529 0.36 -12.57 12.40
C ILE A 529 -0.28 -11.22 12.14
N GLU A 530 0.33 -10.16 12.70
CA GLU A 530 -0.10 -8.78 12.49
C GLU A 530 1.06 -7.93 11.97
N LEU A 531 0.79 -7.18 10.90
CA LEU A 531 1.79 -6.33 10.26
C LEU A 531 2.06 -5.05 11.06
N VAL A 532 1.03 -4.48 11.68
CA VAL A 532 1.07 -3.17 12.33
C VAL A 532 1.23 -3.34 13.83
N PRO A 533 2.42 -3.05 14.41
CA PRO A 533 2.67 -3.26 15.85
C PRO A 533 1.71 -2.50 16.75
N GLU A 534 1.30 -1.29 16.36
CA GLU A 534 0.40 -0.43 17.11
C GLU A 534 -1.02 -1.02 17.26
N VAL A 535 -1.40 -1.94 16.38
CA VAL A 535 -2.65 -2.72 16.50
C VAL A 535 -2.60 -3.57 17.75
N LEU A 536 -1.46 -4.19 18.05
CA LEU A 536 -1.31 -5.06 19.23
C LEU A 536 -1.48 -4.29 20.54
N GLU A 537 -1.05 -3.02 20.57
CA GLU A 537 -1.20 -2.17 21.75
C GLU A 537 -2.66 -1.80 22.07
N VAL A 538 -3.52 -1.79 21.06
CA VAL A 538 -4.93 -1.40 21.23
C VAL A 538 -5.89 -2.58 21.38
N LEU A 539 -5.43 -3.83 21.24
CA LEU A 539 -6.24 -5.04 21.41
C LEU A 539 -7.07 -5.06 22.70
N PRO A 540 -6.57 -4.63 23.87
CA PRO A 540 -7.36 -4.63 25.12
C PRO A 540 -8.66 -3.80 25.02
N ASN A 541 -8.75 -2.86 24.08
CA ASN A 541 -9.98 -2.07 23.91
C ASN A 541 -11.15 -2.87 23.32
N PHE A 542 -10.92 -4.07 22.78
CA PHE A 542 -11.95 -4.92 22.18
C PHE A 542 -12.41 -6.05 23.11
N ALA A 543 -11.88 -6.14 24.33
CA ALA A 543 -12.37 -7.04 25.34
C ALA A 543 -13.83 -6.69 25.73
N PRO A 544 -14.67 -7.71 26.03
CA PRO A 544 -14.39 -9.15 26.13
C PRO A 544 -14.51 -9.93 24.81
N HIS A 545 -14.71 -9.26 23.67
CA HIS A 545 -14.96 -9.92 22.38
C HIS A 545 -13.76 -10.69 21.83
N ASN A 546 -12.54 -10.29 22.20
CA ASN A 546 -11.26 -10.84 21.75
C ASN A 546 -10.46 -11.50 22.90
N THR A 547 -11.11 -12.17 23.84
CA THR A 547 -10.40 -12.90 24.90
C THR A 547 -9.60 -14.05 24.31
N PHE A 548 -8.27 -13.99 24.46
CA PHE A 548 -7.35 -14.99 23.92
C PHE A 548 -7.26 -16.21 24.86
N ALA A 549 -7.52 -17.41 24.33
CA ALA A 549 -7.32 -18.65 25.03
C ALA A 549 -5.82 -19.01 25.15
N PRO A 550 -5.42 -19.79 26.15
CA PRO A 550 -4.09 -20.38 26.19
C PRO A 550 -3.78 -21.16 24.89
N GLY A 551 -2.60 -20.99 24.33
CA GLY A 551 -2.21 -21.60 23.04
C GLY A 551 -2.41 -20.71 21.83
N LEU A 552 -2.99 -19.51 21.97
CA LEU A 552 -3.01 -18.49 20.93
C LEU A 552 -1.83 -17.54 21.13
N ARG A 553 -0.96 -17.44 20.12
CA ARG A 553 0.22 -16.58 20.12
C ARG A 553 0.11 -15.53 19.01
N ILE A 554 0.38 -14.27 19.31
CA ILE A 554 0.41 -13.19 18.30
C ILE A 554 1.85 -12.78 18.05
N VAL A 555 2.20 -12.61 16.76
CA VAL A 555 3.52 -12.21 16.29
C VAL A 555 3.38 -10.96 15.41
N SER A 556 4.12 -9.92 15.73
CA SER A 556 4.24 -8.75 14.85
C SER A 556 5.23 -9.07 13.74
N ALA A 557 4.73 -9.28 12.52
CA ALA A 557 5.56 -9.61 11.36
C ALA A 557 4.81 -9.40 10.03
N ASP A 558 5.57 -9.28 8.94
CA ASP A 558 5.00 -9.39 7.59
C ASP A 558 4.61 -10.85 7.31
N ALA A 559 3.35 -11.05 6.91
CA ALA A 559 2.78 -12.38 6.70
C ALA A 559 3.47 -13.17 5.58
N ARG A 560 3.90 -12.50 4.50
CA ARG A 560 4.59 -13.16 3.38
C ARG A 560 5.95 -13.69 3.80
N ARG A 561 6.71 -12.87 4.55
CA ARG A 561 7.98 -13.26 5.12
C ARG A 561 7.79 -14.39 6.12
N PHE A 562 6.82 -14.26 7.03
CA PHE A 562 6.52 -15.29 8.03
C PHE A 562 6.24 -16.65 7.39
N VAL A 563 5.31 -16.70 6.42
CA VAL A 563 4.94 -17.95 5.74
C VAL A 563 6.13 -18.60 5.03
N ARG A 564 7.00 -17.81 4.41
CA ARG A 564 8.18 -18.35 3.72
C ARG A 564 9.28 -18.83 4.68
N ALA A 565 9.49 -18.13 5.78
CA ALA A 565 10.58 -18.37 6.72
C ALA A 565 10.23 -19.35 7.86
N THR A 566 8.95 -19.52 8.21
CA THR A 566 8.57 -20.44 9.29
C THR A 566 8.85 -21.90 8.93
N PRO A 567 9.45 -22.69 9.84
CA PRO A 567 9.58 -24.14 9.66
C PRO A 567 8.26 -24.88 9.94
N ASN A 568 7.30 -24.22 10.57
CA ASN A 568 6.05 -24.81 10.99
C ASN A 568 5.15 -25.16 9.80
N ARG A 569 4.38 -26.25 9.97
CA ARG A 569 3.24 -26.61 9.12
C ARG A 569 1.95 -26.50 9.93
N TYR A 570 0.84 -26.31 9.23
CA TYR A 570 -0.44 -26.03 9.83
C TYR A 570 -1.54 -26.87 9.20
N ASP A 571 -2.50 -27.29 10.01
CA ASP A 571 -3.73 -27.96 9.54
C ASP A 571 -4.65 -26.95 8.87
N VAL A 572 -4.70 -25.74 9.42
CA VAL A 572 -5.58 -24.68 8.92
C VAL A 572 -4.81 -23.37 8.84
N VAL A 573 -4.79 -22.77 7.66
CA VAL A 573 -4.30 -21.41 7.46
C VAL A 573 -5.47 -20.53 7.07
N VAL A 574 -5.63 -19.39 7.72
CA VAL A 574 -6.69 -18.42 7.45
C VAL A 574 -6.06 -17.08 7.15
N ALA A 575 -6.37 -16.51 6.00
CA ALA A 575 -6.11 -15.12 5.69
C ALA A 575 -7.41 -14.33 5.84
N ASP A 576 -7.40 -13.34 6.75
CA ASP A 576 -8.56 -12.51 7.05
C ASP A 576 -8.86 -11.54 5.90
N LEU A 577 -9.84 -10.68 6.06
CA LEU A 577 -10.19 -9.65 5.10
C LEU A 577 -9.10 -8.57 5.04
N PHE A 578 -8.32 -8.57 3.96
CA PHE A 578 -7.42 -7.47 3.67
C PHE A 578 -8.15 -6.43 2.82
N HIS A 579 -7.79 -5.16 3.00
CA HIS A 579 -8.22 -4.11 2.07
C HIS A 579 -7.42 -4.21 0.77
N PRO A 580 -7.98 -4.68 -0.35
CA PRO A 580 -7.21 -4.95 -1.56
C PRO A 580 -6.56 -3.68 -2.15
N ALA A 581 -7.18 -2.51 -1.91
CA ALA A 581 -6.70 -1.22 -2.38
C ALA A 581 -5.53 -0.65 -1.55
N ARG A 582 -5.32 -1.14 -0.30
CA ARG A 582 -4.20 -0.70 0.52
C ARG A 582 -2.88 -1.09 -0.15
N ASP A 583 -1.95 -0.15 -0.16
CA ASP A 583 -0.64 -0.38 -0.76
C ASP A 583 0.05 -1.62 -0.15
N GLY A 584 0.55 -2.50 -1.01
CA GLY A 584 1.16 -3.78 -0.61
C GLY A 584 0.17 -4.95 -0.43
N ALA A 585 -1.11 -4.73 -0.08
CA ALA A 585 -2.08 -5.80 0.17
C ALA A 585 -2.33 -6.70 -1.06
N GLY A 586 -2.23 -6.15 -2.27
CA GLY A 586 -2.40 -6.91 -3.52
C GLY A 586 -1.45 -8.10 -3.67
N PHE A 587 -0.29 -8.07 -3.00
CA PHE A 587 0.67 -9.17 -3.01
C PHE A 587 0.26 -10.37 -2.15
N LEU A 588 -0.72 -10.23 -1.26
CA LEU A 588 -1.29 -11.33 -0.48
C LEU A 588 -2.23 -12.23 -1.31
N TYR A 589 -2.56 -11.82 -2.52
CA TYR A 589 -3.41 -12.57 -3.46
C TYR A 589 -2.62 -13.14 -4.64
N THR A 590 -1.27 -13.18 -4.57
CA THR A 590 -0.44 -13.66 -5.68
C THR A 590 -0.24 -15.16 -5.64
N ARG A 591 0.02 -15.73 -6.83
CA ARG A 591 0.34 -17.15 -7.01
C ARG A 591 1.49 -17.60 -6.13
N GLU A 592 2.53 -16.78 -6.02
CA GLU A 592 3.73 -17.06 -5.24
C GLU A 592 3.41 -17.14 -3.74
N HIS A 593 2.54 -16.26 -3.24
CA HIS A 593 2.09 -16.30 -1.85
C HIS A 593 1.22 -17.53 -1.57
N PHE A 594 0.26 -17.83 -2.44
CA PHE A 594 -0.58 -19.00 -2.30
C PHE A 594 0.23 -20.31 -2.35
N ARG A 595 1.27 -20.39 -3.21
CA ARG A 595 2.19 -21.54 -3.22
C ARG A 595 2.97 -21.68 -1.92
N ALA A 596 3.50 -20.58 -1.40
CA ALA A 596 4.20 -20.57 -0.12
C ALA A 596 3.30 -21.07 1.03
N ILE A 597 2.03 -20.64 1.06
CA ILE A 597 1.04 -21.14 2.03
C ILE A 597 0.82 -22.65 1.83
N ARG A 598 0.61 -23.11 0.60
CA ARG A 598 0.38 -24.52 0.31
C ARG A 598 1.54 -25.40 0.81
N GLU A 599 2.77 -24.93 0.73
CA GLU A 599 3.96 -25.63 1.23
C GLU A 599 4.00 -25.71 2.75
N ARG A 600 3.25 -24.88 3.45
CA ARG A 600 3.11 -24.85 4.92
C ARG A 600 1.88 -25.60 5.43
N LEU A 601 1.08 -26.20 4.56
CA LEU A 601 -0.02 -27.06 4.98
C LEU A 601 0.49 -28.46 5.33
N GLU A 602 -0.11 -29.03 6.38
CA GLU A 602 0.00 -30.45 6.65
C GLU A 602 -0.76 -31.28 5.60
N PRO A 603 -0.46 -32.57 5.45
CA PRO A 603 -1.26 -33.47 4.62
C PRO A 603 -2.74 -33.43 5.07
N GLY A 604 -3.66 -33.10 4.15
CA GLY A 604 -5.08 -32.89 4.47
C GLY A 604 -5.42 -31.49 4.98
N GLY A 605 -4.42 -30.62 5.19
CA GLY A 605 -4.62 -29.25 5.63
C GLY A 605 -5.33 -28.39 4.60
N LEU A 606 -5.88 -27.26 5.06
CA LEU A 606 -6.61 -26.30 4.23
C LEU A 606 -6.12 -24.87 4.41
N PHE A 607 -6.28 -24.09 3.33
CA PHE A 607 -6.10 -22.63 3.33
C PHE A 607 -7.40 -21.94 2.99
N CYS A 608 -7.80 -20.98 3.82
CA CYS A 608 -8.96 -20.11 3.60
C CYS A 608 -8.49 -18.67 3.34
N GLN A 609 -8.84 -18.13 2.17
CA GLN A 609 -8.70 -16.71 1.85
C GLN A 609 -10.06 -16.05 1.85
N TRP A 610 -10.31 -15.16 2.79
CA TRP A 610 -11.52 -14.35 2.81
C TRP A 610 -11.40 -13.16 1.86
N LEU A 611 -12.45 -12.88 1.07
CA LEU A 611 -12.49 -11.84 0.05
C LEU A 611 -13.68 -10.90 0.27
N PRO A 612 -13.43 -9.58 0.40
CA PRO A 612 -14.48 -8.57 0.50
C PRO A 612 -15.07 -8.28 -0.89
N LEU A 613 -16.19 -8.91 -1.26
CA LEU A 613 -16.80 -8.73 -2.60
C LEU A 613 -17.20 -7.27 -2.87
N PHE A 614 -17.46 -6.50 -1.82
CA PHE A 614 -17.82 -5.07 -1.89
C PHE A 614 -16.62 -4.14 -2.16
N GLN A 615 -15.39 -4.66 -2.25
CA GLN A 615 -14.16 -3.90 -2.51
C GLN A 615 -13.43 -4.37 -3.78
N LEU A 616 -13.99 -5.30 -4.50
CA LEU A 616 -13.45 -5.87 -5.73
C LEU A 616 -14.43 -5.63 -6.88
N ASP A 617 -13.93 -5.61 -8.12
CA ASP A 617 -14.74 -5.74 -9.32
C ASP A 617 -14.63 -7.17 -9.89
N GLU A 618 -15.45 -7.47 -10.90
CA GLU A 618 -15.49 -8.80 -11.50
C GLU A 618 -14.14 -9.23 -12.08
N PRO A 619 -13.41 -8.41 -12.87
CA PRO A 619 -12.11 -8.80 -13.41
C PRO A 619 -11.06 -9.12 -12.33
N MET A 620 -11.05 -8.39 -11.21
CA MET A 620 -10.11 -8.66 -10.12
C MET A 620 -10.49 -9.92 -9.36
N LEU A 621 -11.78 -10.12 -9.07
CA LEU A 621 -12.24 -11.34 -8.42
C LEU A 621 -11.93 -12.56 -9.30
N GLN A 622 -12.17 -12.46 -10.63
CA GLN A 622 -11.80 -13.51 -11.58
C GLN A 622 -10.29 -13.81 -11.56
N SER A 623 -9.46 -12.77 -11.53
CA SER A 623 -8.00 -12.91 -11.45
C SER A 623 -7.55 -13.61 -10.16
N VAL A 624 -8.13 -13.24 -9.01
CA VAL A 624 -7.82 -13.87 -7.72
C VAL A 624 -8.28 -15.33 -7.70
N VAL A 625 -9.49 -15.61 -8.22
CA VAL A 625 -10.05 -16.97 -8.30
C VAL A 625 -9.19 -17.86 -9.20
N GLU A 626 -8.82 -17.39 -10.41
CA GLU A 626 -7.96 -18.13 -11.33
C GLU A 626 -6.61 -18.46 -10.69
N THR A 627 -6.00 -17.46 -10.02
CA THR A 627 -4.75 -17.63 -9.29
C THR A 627 -4.86 -18.67 -8.18
N PHE A 628 -5.97 -18.62 -7.43
CA PHE A 628 -6.21 -19.53 -6.31
C PHE A 628 -6.41 -20.97 -6.78
N VAL A 629 -7.28 -21.18 -7.78
CA VAL A 629 -7.57 -22.51 -8.33
C VAL A 629 -6.36 -23.11 -9.06
N GLY A 630 -5.51 -22.27 -9.66
CA GLY A 630 -4.24 -22.68 -10.24
C GLY A 630 -3.27 -23.28 -9.21
N VAL A 631 -3.35 -22.84 -7.94
CA VAL A 631 -2.54 -23.38 -6.84
C VAL A 631 -3.27 -24.49 -6.09
N PHE A 632 -4.57 -24.35 -5.86
CA PHE A 632 -5.41 -25.29 -5.13
C PHE A 632 -6.48 -25.92 -6.04
N PRO A 633 -6.16 -27.00 -6.78
CA PRO A 633 -7.11 -27.62 -7.73
C PRO A 633 -8.36 -28.22 -7.05
N ASN A 634 -8.33 -28.41 -5.74
CA ASN A 634 -9.47 -28.86 -4.92
C ASN A 634 -10.11 -27.70 -4.15
N ALA A 635 -10.13 -26.48 -4.73
CA ALA A 635 -10.71 -25.31 -4.09
C ALA A 635 -12.23 -25.32 -4.11
N HIS A 636 -12.83 -24.78 -3.07
CA HIS A 636 -14.28 -24.54 -2.96
C HIS A 636 -14.53 -23.08 -2.56
N ALA A 637 -15.68 -22.56 -3.00
CA ALA A 637 -16.18 -21.24 -2.63
C ALA A 637 -17.22 -21.36 -1.50
N TRP A 638 -17.11 -20.52 -0.47
CA TRP A 638 -17.96 -20.50 0.70
C TRP A 638 -18.38 -19.06 1.03
N LEU A 639 -19.65 -18.84 1.35
CA LEU A 639 -20.07 -17.55 1.91
C LEU A 639 -19.70 -17.47 3.39
N LEU A 640 -19.33 -16.27 3.86
CA LEU A 640 -19.14 -16.06 5.29
C LEU A 640 -20.49 -16.07 6.04
N ARG A 641 -21.48 -15.41 5.45
CA ARG A 641 -22.86 -15.27 5.96
C ARG A 641 -23.81 -14.87 4.82
N TRP A 642 -25.09 -14.86 5.11
CA TRP A 642 -26.12 -14.51 4.15
C TRP A 642 -26.45 -13.00 4.21
N THR A 643 -25.71 -12.18 3.49
CA THR A 643 -25.91 -10.72 3.42
C THR A 643 -25.59 -10.22 2.01
N ALA A 644 -26.31 -9.20 1.57
CA ALA A 644 -26.08 -8.54 0.28
C ALA A 644 -25.27 -7.23 0.41
N ASP A 645 -25.30 -6.56 1.56
CA ASP A 645 -24.66 -5.24 1.75
C ASP A 645 -23.14 -5.32 1.84
N VAL A 646 -22.65 -6.33 2.58
CA VAL A 646 -21.22 -6.57 2.79
C VAL A 646 -20.90 -8.06 2.57
N PRO A 647 -21.10 -8.56 1.33
CA PRO A 647 -20.90 -9.97 1.05
C PRO A 647 -19.41 -10.33 1.11
N VAL A 648 -19.10 -11.46 1.73
CA VAL A 648 -17.74 -11.99 1.88
C VAL A 648 -17.72 -13.43 1.38
N LEU A 649 -16.74 -13.71 0.51
CA LEU A 649 -16.50 -15.01 -0.08
C LEU A 649 -15.20 -15.60 0.49
N GLY A 650 -15.24 -16.83 0.96
CA GLY A 650 -14.05 -17.61 1.30
C GLY A 650 -13.67 -18.52 0.14
N LEU A 651 -12.46 -18.38 -0.36
CA LEU A 651 -11.84 -19.38 -1.21
C LEU A 651 -11.09 -20.35 -0.30
N ILE A 652 -11.54 -21.59 -0.24
CA ILE A 652 -10.95 -22.59 0.63
C ILE A 652 -10.34 -23.70 -0.24
N GLY A 653 -9.02 -23.83 -0.16
CA GLY A 653 -8.24 -24.81 -0.92
C GLY A 653 -7.65 -25.87 0.01
N TRP A 654 -7.78 -27.12 -0.36
CA TRP A 654 -7.20 -28.24 0.36
C TRP A 654 -5.94 -28.78 -0.29
N ALA A 655 -4.99 -29.24 0.52
CA ALA A 655 -3.82 -29.97 0.03
C ALA A 655 -4.22 -31.28 -0.66
N GLN A 656 -5.29 -31.91 -0.16
CA GLN A 656 -5.91 -33.13 -0.71
C GLN A 656 -7.41 -32.87 -0.91
N ARG A 657 -8.09 -33.76 -1.65
CA ARG A 657 -9.53 -33.63 -1.85
C ARG A 657 -10.26 -33.74 -0.49
N PRO A 658 -11.14 -32.80 -0.15
CA PRO A 658 -11.87 -32.88 1.12
C PRO A 658 -12.92 -34.00 1.10
N GLU A 659 -13.07 -34.63 2.23
CA GLU A 659 -14.17 -35.57 2.51
C GLU A 659 -14.94 -35.09 3.75
N PHE A 660 -16.22 -34.81 3.58
CA PHE A 660 -17.07 -34.34 4.68
C PHE A 660 -18.03 -35.44 5.14
N ARG A 661 -18.14 -35.63 6.44
CA ARG A 661 -19.04 -36.62 7.05
C ARG A 661 -20.03 -35.93 8.00
N PRO A 662 -21.19 -35.48 7.48
CA PRO A 662 -22.18 -34.78 8.31
C PRO A 662 -22.63 -35.58 9.55
N ARG A 663 -22.63 -36.90 9.51
CA ARG A 663 -22.91 -37.76 10.64
C ARG A 663 -22.02 -37.52 11.86
N ASP A 664 -20.78 -37.08 11.62
CA ASP A 664 -19.81 -36.81 12.68
C ASP A 664 -20.03 -35.44 13.35
N TRP A 665 -20.92 -34.60 12.79
CA TRP A 665 -21.17 -33.25 13.25
C TRP A 665 -21.55 -33.14 14.72
N PRO A 666 -22.51 -33.96 15.26
CA PRO A 666 -22.85 -33.90 16.65
C PRO A 666 -21.68 -34.23 17.59
N VAL A 667 -20.80 -35.15 17.18
CA VAL A 667 -19.60 -35.52 17.94
C VAL A 667 -18.56 -34.39 17.87
N ARG A 668 -18.35 -33.84 16.72
CA ARG A 668 -17.39 -32.75 16.50
C ARG A 668 -17.75 -31.45 17.22
N THR A 669 -19.04 -31.18 17.41
CA THR A 669 -19.57 -30.01 18.12
C THR A 669 -20.07 -30.41 19.55
N SER A 670 -19.64 -31.54 20.08
CA SER A 670 -20.06 -32.00 21.42
C SER A 670 -19.48 -31.18 22.58
N ASP A 671 -18.30 -30.54 22.35
CA ASP A 671 -17.68 -29.68 23.34
C ASP A 671 -18.61 -28.51 23.69
N ALA A 672 -18.88 -28.31 24.99
CA ALA A 672 -19.82 -27.31 25.47
C ALA A 672 -19.38 -25.86 25.10
N ARG A 673 -18.08 -25.59 25.22
CA ARG A 673 -17.50 -24.29 24.93
C ARG A 673 -17.60 -23.96 23.43
N LEU A 674 -17.29 -24.92 22.56
CA LEU A 674 -17.44 -24.76 21.11
C LEU A 674 -18.92 -24.55 20.75
N ARG A 675 -19.83 -25.35 21.28
CA ARG A 675 -21.28 -25.25 21.03
C ARG A 675 -21.84 -23.90 21.44
N GLU A 676 -21.43 -23.39 22.60
CA GLU A 676 -21.80 -22.04 23.06
C GLU A 676 -21.28 -20.96 22.11
N ALA A 677 -20.06 -21.07 21.64
CA ALA A 677 -19.49 -20.16 20.67
C ALA A 677 -20.20 -20.18 19.29
N LEU A 678 -20.70 -21.37 18.87
CA LEU A 678 -21.39 -21.55 17.58
C LEU A 678 -22.85 -21.06 17.59
N ARG A 679 -23.51 -21.04 18.72
CA ARG A 679 -24.95 -20.69 18.86
C ARG A 679 -25.26 -19.28 18.30
N PRO A 680 -24.58 -18.20 18.73
CA PRO A 680 -24.84 -16.86 18.20
C PRO A 680 -24.41 -16.68 16.74
N LEU A 681 -23.63 -17.62 16.21
CA LEU A 681 -23.15 -17.61 14.83
C LEU A 681 -24.10 -18.35 13.87
N LEU A 682 -25.14 -19.00 14.37
CA LEU A 682 -26.00 -19.87 13.58
C LEU A 682 -25.19 -20.95 12.85
N LEU A 683 -24.32 -21.66 13.58
CA LEU A 683 -23.45 -22.73 13.08
C LEU A 683 -23.53 -23.99 13.97
N THR A 684 -24.65 -24.18 14.68
CA THR A 684 -24.86 -25.34 15.56
C THR A 684 -25.25 -26.59 14.80
N GLU A 685 -25.83 -26.45 13.62
CA GLU A 685 -26.27 -27.55 12.76
C GLU A 685 -25.39 -27.65 11.51
N ASP A 686 -25.22 -28.87 11.02
CA ASP A 686 -24.43 -29.19 9.84
C ASP A 686 -24.95 -28.48 8.58
N LEU A 687 -26.26 -28.42 8.36
CA LEU A 687 -26.88 -27.69 7.24
C LEU A 687 -26.55 -26.19 7.25
N GLN A 688 -26.37 -25.58 8.43
CA GLN A 688 -26.00 -24.18 8.54
C GLN A 688 -24.57 -23.92 8.05
N LEU A 689 -23.64 -24.86 8.28
CA LEU A 689 -22.30 -24.78 7.76
C LEU A 689 -22.26 -25.11 6.26
N PHE A 690 -22.76 -26.31 5.88
CA PHE A 690 -22.66 -26.76 4.49
C PHE A 690 -23.55 -25.95 3.55
N GLY A 691 -24.58 -25.30 4.06
CA GLY A 691 -25.39 -24.33 3.33
C GLY A 691 -24.65 -23.06 2.90
N LEU A 692 -23.46 -22.78 3.47
CA LEU A 692 -22.60 -21.68 3.02
C LEU A 692 -21.87 -22.01 1.71
N TRP A 693 -21.79 -23.28 1.33
CA TRP A 693 -21.07 -23.69 0.12
C TRP A 693 -21.72 -23.16 -1.17
N MET A 694 -20.93 -22.51 -2.02
CA MET A 694 -21.35 -21.97 -3.31
C MET A 694 -20.99 -22.91 -4.45
N GLY A 695 -19.77 -23.41 -4.50
CA GLY A 695 -19.30 -24.27 -5.55
C GLY A 695 -17.90 -24.84 -5.33
N ASP A 696 -17.54 -25.78 -6.20
CA ASP A 696 -16.23 -26.44 -6.24
C ASP A 696 -15.28 -25.74 -7.24
N ALA A 697 -14.10 -26.33 -7.43
CA ALA A 697 -13.07 -25.78 -8.34
C ALA A 697 -13.57 -25.68 -9.79
N GLN A 698 -14.47 -26.55 -10.24
CA GLN A 698 -15.02 -26.44 -11.60
C GLN A 698 -15.94 -25.22 -11.72
N TRP A 699 -16.78 -24.98 -10.71
CA TRP A 699 -17.63 -23.81 -10.65
C TRP A 699 -16.81 -22.52 -10.55
N LEU A 700 -15.70 -22.54 -9.80
CA LEU A 700 -14.76 -21.42 -9.71
C LEU A 700 -14.07 -21.14 -11.05
N ARG A 701 -13.66 -22.18 -11.81
CA ARG A 701 -13.10 -22.01 -13.16
C ARG A 701 -14.11 -21.48 -14.17
N GLU A 702 -15.38 -21.87 -14.05
CA GLU A 702 -16.46 -21.31 -14.87
C GLU A 702 -16.62 -19.81 -14.63
N PHE A 703 -16.51 -19.36 -13.37
CA PHE A 703 -16.53 -17.94 -13.01
C PHE A 703 -15.28 -17.21 -13.51
N SER A 704 -14.10 -17.75 -13.29
CA SER A 704 -12.83 -17.07 -13.62
C SER A 704 -12.56 -17.00 -15.10
N ASN A 705 -13.13 -17.94 -15.89
CA ASN A 705 -13.11 -17.98 -17.36
C ASN A 705 -11.72 -17.74 -17.97
N GLY A 706 -10.66 -18.31 -17.36
CA GLY A 706 -9.30 -18.16 -17.83
C GLY A 706 -8.73 -16.75 -17.67
N ALA A 707 -9.20 -16.01 -16.68
CA ALA A 707 -8.69 -14.66 -16.36
C ALA A 707 -7.18 -14.70 -16.08
N ARG A 708 -6.51 -13.56 -16.25
CA ARG A 708 -5.09 -13.44 -15.96
C ARG A 708 -4.80 -13.67 -14.48
N GLU A 709 -3.82 -14.54 -14.20
CA GLU A 709 -3.33 -14.75 -12.83
C GLU A 709 -2.72 -13.47 -12.22
N ASN A 710 -2.94 -13.27 -10.92
CA ASN A 710 -2.26 -12.26 -10.11
C ASN A 710 -0.93 -12.85 -9.62
N THR A 711 0.20 -12.31 -10.07
CA THR A 711 1.55 -12.78 -9.74
C THR A 711 2.40 -11.66 -9.13
N ASP A 712 3.50 -12.01 -8.49
CA ASP A 712 4.46 -11.02 -7.95
C ASP A 712 5.05 -10.14 -9.05
N ASP A 713 5.18 -10.67 -10.27
CA ASP A 713 5.64 -9.88 -11.42
C ASP A 713 4.53 -9.02 -12.03
N ARG A 714 3.31 -9.53 -12.06
CA ARG A 714 2.13 -8.82 -12.61
C ARG A 714 1.00 -8.74 -11.58
N PRO A 715 1.12 -7.86 -10.60
CA PRO A 715 0.15 -7.75 -9.52
C PRO A 715 -1.11 -6.99 -9.95
N VAL A 716 -2.05 -7.70 -10.55
CA VAL A 716 -3.31 -7.15 -11.08
C VAL A 716 -4.10 -6.45 -9.97
N VAL A 717 -4.18 -7.06 -8.78
CA VAL A 717 -4.93 -6.53 -7.64
C VAL A 717 -4.31 -5.23 -7.11
N LEU A 718 -2.97 -5.13 -7.07
CA LEU A 718 -2.26 -3.94 -6.57
C LEU A 718 -2.64 -2.66 -7.35
N PHE A 719 -2.83 -2.77 -8.66
CA PHE A 719 -3.17 -1.64 -9.53
C PHE A 719 -4.66 -1.51 -9.82
N GLY A 720 -5.41 -2.61 -9.73
CA GLY A 720 -6.86 -2.64 -10.01
C GLY A 720 -7.70 -2.20 -8.83
N ALA A 721 -7.46 -2.77 -7.64
CA ALA A 721 -8.30 -2.53 -6.46
C ALA A 721 -8.37 -1.05 -6.03
N PRO A 722 -7.30 -0.25 -6.10
CA PRO A 722 -7.41 1.18 -5.84
C PRO A 722 -8.42 1.90 -6.73
N ARG A 723 -8.55 1.50 -7.99
CA ARG A 723 -9.51 2.11 -8.92
C ARG A 723 -10.95 1.83 -8.53
N VAL A 724 -11.22 0.67 -7.94
CA VAL A 724 -12.56 0.33 -7.41
C VAL A 724 -12.84 1.07 -6.11
N ALA A 725 -11.88 1.09 -5.20
CA ALA A 725 -12.02 1.82 -3.92
C ALA A 725 -12.26 3.33 -4.11
N LEU A 726 -11.73 3.90 -5.21
CA LEU A 726 -11.93 5.30 -5.58
C LEU A 726 -13.33 5.56 -6.17
N ARG A 727 -14.09 4.52 -6.61
CA ARG A 727 -15.45 4.64 -7.12
C ARG A 727 -16.43 4.30 -6.01
N ARG A 728 -17.14 5.27 -5.46
CA ARG A 728 -18.15 5.05 -4.42
C ARG A 728 -19.49 4.47 -4.94
N GLU A 729 -19.69 4.45 -6.24
CA GLU A 729 -20.91 3.95 -6.89
C GLU A 729 -20.91 2.43 -7.13
N ALA A 730 -19.97 1.69 -6.54
CA ALA A 730 -19.97 0.24 -6.68
C ALA A 730 -21.17 -0.35 -5.95
N ASP A 731 -22.03 -1.05 -6.68
CA ASP A 731 -23.08 -1.90 -6.08
C ASP A 731 -22.39 -3.01 -5.27
N PRO A 732 -22.46 -3.01 -3.93
CA PRO A 732 -21.76 -3.99 -3.10
C PRO A 732 -22.26 -5.41 -3.35
N SER A 733 -23.48 -5.56 -3.90
CA SER A 733 -24.10 -6.84 -4.20
C SER A 733 -23.86 -7.33 -5.64
N ALA A 734 -23.24 -6.52 -6.50
CA ALA A 734 -23.09 -6.86 -7.92
C ALA A 734 -22.34 -8.18 -8.13
N LEU A 735 -21.21 -8.37 -7.44
CA LEU A 735 -20.45 -9.62 -7.52
C LEU A 735 -21.22 -10.81 -6.93
N LEU A 736 -21.95 -10.63 -5.85
CA LEU A 736 -22.78 -11.66 -5.26
C LEU A 736 -23.89 -12.08 -6.26
N ARG A 737 -24.56 -11.11 -6.92
CA ARG A 737 -25.55 -11.37 -7.97
C ARG A 737 -24.93 -12.19 -9.09
N ARG A 738 -23.76 -11.78 -9.59
CA ARG A 738 -23.02 -12.48 -10.65
C ARG A 738 -22.70 -13.93 -10.27
N LEU A 739 -22.26 -14.17 -9.02
CA LEU A 739 -22.00 -15.52 -8.51
C LEU A 739 -23.29 -16.37 -8.40
N LEU A 740 -24.41 -15.76 -8.01
CA LEU A 740 -25.72 -16.44 -7.96
C LEU A 740 -26.30 -16.78 -9.35
N ASP A 741 -25.85 -16.11 -10.41
CA ASP A 741 -26.29 -16.38 -11.78
C ASP A 741 -25.58 -17.57 -12.42
N ILE A 742 -24.47 -18.02 -11.84
CA ILE A 742 -23.80 -19.25 -12.29
C ILE A 742 -24.62 -20.46 -11.83
N ARG A 743 -24.74 -21.44 -12.69
CA ARG A 743 -25.47 -22.67 -12.36
C ARG A 743 -24.89 -23.33 -11.12
N ARG A 744 -25.73 -23.53 -10.13
CA ARG A 744 -25.35 -24.17 -8.86
C ARG A 744 -24.87 -25.59 -9.11
N PRO A 745 -23.70 -26.00 -8.55
CA PRO A 745 -23.21 -27.36 -8.69
C PRO A 745 -24.02 -28.32 -7.80
N PRO A 746 -24.23 -29.60 -8.23
CA PRO A 746 -24.90 -30.61 -7.43
C PRO A 746 -24.13 -30.89 -6.13
N VAL A 747 -24.87 -31.29 -5.10
CA VAL A 747 -24.32 -31.55 -3.73
C VAL A 747 -23.24 -32.63 -3.73
N ASP A 748 -23.29 -33.57 -4.67
CA ASP A 748 -22.27 -34.64 -4.80
C ASP A 748 -20.84 -34.09 -5.02
N ARG A 749 -20.72 -32.91 -5.61
CA ARG A 749 -19.41 -32.25 -5.83
C ARG A 749 -18.80 -31.67 -4.57
N LEU A 750 -19.56 -31.50 -3.50
CA LEU A 750 -19.06 -31.02 -2.22
C LEU A 750 -18.05 -32.00 -1.58
N GLY A 751 -18.10 -33.29 -1.94
CA GLY A 751 -17.26 -34.33 -1.33
C GLY A 751 -17.86 -34.88 -0.04
N VAL A 752 -19.19 -34.85 0.08
CA VAL A 752 -19.90 -35.35 1.26
C VAL A 752 -20.14 -36.85 1.15
N ILE A 753 -19.76 -37.59 2.20
CA ILE A 753 -20.11 -38.97 2.41
C ILE A 753 -21.41 -39.04 3.20
N SER A 754 -22.52 -38.90 2.51
CA SER A 754 -23.87 -39.02 3.08
C SER A 754 -24.85 -39.50 2.01
N GLY A 755 -25.92 -40.15 2.45
CA GLY A 755 -27.04 -40.57 1.59
C GLY A 755 -28.23 -39.61 1.64
N GLU A 756 -29.30 -40.00 0.95
CA GLU A 756 -30.60 -39.39 1.17
C GLU A 756 -31.15 -39.74 2.55
N PRO A 757 -31.97 -38.88 3.23
CA PRO A 757 -32.49 -37.61 2.70
C PRO A 757 -31.61 -36.40 2.90
N TRP A 758 -30.39 -36.50 3.47
CA TRP A 758 -29.56 -35.35 3.83
C TRP A 758 -29.16 -34.51 2.61
N LYS A 759 -28.81 -35.15 1.51
CA LYS A 759 -28.40 -34.42 0.28
C LYS A 759 -29.55 -33.58 -0.28
N GLY A 760 -30.76 -34.10 -0.32
CA GLY A 760 -31.96 -33.38 -0.74
C GLY A 760 -32.23 -32.18 0.16
N ARG A 761 -32.16 -32.35 1.50
CA ARG A 761 -32.31 -31.23 2.45
C ARG A 761 -31.25 -30.13 2.26
N LEU A 762 -30.01 -30.51 1.98
CA LEU A 762 -28.95 -29.51 1.72
C LEU A 762 -29.21 -28.77 0.40
N ASP A 763 -29.70 -29.44 -0.64
CA ASP A 763 -30.01 -28.80 -1.93
C ASP A 763 -31.18 -27.83 -1.80
N ASP A 764 -32.24 -28.24 -1.06
CA ASP A 764 -33.36 -27.36 -0.72
C ASP A 764 -32.90 -26.15 0.13
N PHE A 765 -32.02 -26.38 1.10
CA PHE A 765 -31.44 -25.31 1.92
C PHE A 765 -30.67 -24.29 1.08
N ARG A 766 -29.83 -24.77 0.14
CA ARG A 766 -29.06 -23.91 -0.79
C ARG A 766 -29.99 -23.16 -1.75
N SER A 767 -31.06 -23.81 -2.21
CA SER A 767 -32.08 -23.17 -3.07
C SER A 767 -32.78 -22.03 -2.34
N ALA A 768 -33.20 -22.29 -1.10
CA ALA A 768 -33.81 -21.28 -0.22
C ALA A 768 -32.85 -20.12 0.08
N ARG A 769 -31.57 -20.42 0.36
CA ARG A 769 -30.52 -19.42 0.55
C ARG A 769 -30.36 -18.51 -0.66
N ASP A 770 -30.30 -19.07 -1.87
CA ASP A 770 -30.10 -18.30 -3.10
C ASP A 770 -31.29 -17.38 -3.37
N LEU A 771 -32.52 -17.85 -3.16
CA LEU A 771 -33.73 -17.03 -3.23
C LEU A 771 -33.70 -15.90 -2.19
N TYR A 772 -33.30 -16.19 -0.96
CA TYR A 772 -33.17 -15.22 0.11
C TYR A 772 -32.16 -14.13 -0.22
N LEU A 773 -30.97 -14.49 -0.75
CA LEU A 773 -29.95 -13.54 -1.16
C LEU A 773 -30.43 -12.68 -2.34
N ARG A 774 -31.13 -13.25 -3.32
CA ARG A 774 -31.78 -12.47 -4.40
C ARG A 774 -32.84 -11.51 -3.83
N GLY A 775 -33.59 -11.96 -2.83
CA GLY A 775 -34.54 -11.10 -2.10
C GLY A 775 -33.87 -9.90 -1.42
N LEU A 776 -32.74 -10.13 -0.73
CA LEU A 776 -31.96 -9.04 -0.12
C LEU A 776 -31.40 -8.05 -1.18
N ILE A 777 -30.96 -8.56 -2.32
CA ILE A 777 -30.49 -7.71 -3.44
C ILE A 777 -31.66 -6.90 -4.04
N ALA A 778 -32.84 -7.47 -4.15
CA ALA A 778 -34.03 -6.75 -4.61
C ALA A 778 -34.46 -5.69 -3.59
N ASP A 779 -34.42 -6.01 -2.30
CA ASP A 779 -34.76 -5.10 -1.20
C ASP A 779 -33.83 -3.89 -1.16
N SER A 780 -32.52 -4.10 -1.25
CA SER A 780 -31.52 -3.03 -1.31
C SER A 780 -31.66 -2.12 -2.54
N ALA A 781 -32.23 -2.64 -3.61
CA ALA A 781 -32.56 -1.89 -4.82
C ALA A 781 -33.94 -1.20 -4.78
N GLY A 782 -34.64 -1.26 -3.63
CA GLY A 782 -35.99 -0.69 -3.45
C GLY A 782 -37.13 -1.46 -4.12
N ARG A 783 -36.87 -2.64 -4.67
CA ARG A 783 -37.85 -3.53 -5.30
C ARG A 783 -38.57 -4.40 -4.27
N ASN A 784 -39.31 -3.75 -3.39
CA ASN A 784 -39.89 -4.34 -2.19
C ASN A 784 -40.84 -5.53 -2.45
N SER A 785 -41.70 -5.43 -3.47
CA SER A 785 -42.64 -6.52 -3.80
C SER A 785 -41.92 -7.77 -4.28
N GLU A 786 -40.92 -7.62 -5.17
CA GLU A 786 -40.08 -8.72 -5.63
C GLU A 786 -39.31 -9.38 -4.46
N ALA A 787 -38.77 -8.55 -3.54
CA ALA A 787 -38.09 -9.04 -2.36
C ALA A 787 -39.01 -9.89 -1.47
N GLU A 788 -40.25 -9.43 -1.21
CA GLU A 788 -41.24 -10.15 -0.44
C GLU A 788 -41.59 -11.51 -1.05
N GLU A 789 -41.81 -11.57 -2.37
CA GLU A 789 -42.09 -12.81 -3.10
C GLU A 789 -40.91 -13.80 -2.99
N LEU A 790 -39.69 -13.31 -3.19
CA LEU A 790 -38.47 -14.13 -3.09
C LEU A 790 -38.24 -14.66 -1.65
N PHE A 791 -38.50 -13.86 -0.61
CA PHE A 791 -38.41 -14.33 0.77
C PHE A 791 -39.50 -15.35 1.11
N ILE A 792 -40.75 -15.18 0.63
CA ILE A 792 -41.83 -16.15 0.81
C ILE A 792 -41.49 -17.46 0.14
N GLU A 793 -41.00 -17.42 -1.12
CA GLU A 793 -40.59 -18.60 -1.85
C GLU A 793 -39.40 -19.31 -1.17
N SER A 794 -38.40 -18.55 -0.72
CA SER A 794 -37.31 -19.09 0.08
C SER A 794 -37.82 -19.84 1.33
N ALA A 795 -38.75 -19.23 2.06
CA ALA A 795 -39.34 -19.87 3.22
C ALA A 795 -40.16 -21.14 2.84
N ARG A 796 -40.71 -21.22 1.62
CA ARG A 796 -41.45 -22.38 1.12
C ARG A 796 -40.51 -23.55 0.78
N VAL A 797 -39.37 -23.27 0.12
CA VAL A 797 -38.46 -24.29 -0.41
C VAL A 797 -37.83 -25.12 0.72
N SER A 798 -37.37 -24.50 1.81
CA SER A 798 -36.69 -25.23 2.87
C SER A 798 -37.20 -24.88 4.28
N PRO A 799 -37.66 -25.86 5.08
CA PRO A 799 -37.99 -25.67 6.49
C PRO A 799 -36.77 -25.38 7.35
N ASP A 800 -35.60 -25.88 6.92
CA ASP A 800 -34.33 -25.76 7.64
C ASP A 800 -33.70 -24.33 7.48
N PHE A 801 -34.12 -23.59 6.45
CA PHE A 801 -33.62 -22.23 6.21
C PHE A 801 -34.52 -21.18 6.87
N SER A 802 -34.28 -20.85 8.13
CA SER A 802 -35.13 -19.98 8.94
C SER A 802 -34.99 -18.49 8.65
N SER A 803 -33.90 -18.05 7.97
CA SER A 803 -33.60 -16.63 7.79
C SER A 803 -34.68 -15.89 6.98
N ALA A 804 -35.24 -16.50 5.95
CA ALA A 804 -36.30 -15.90 5.16
C ALA A 804 -37.60 -15.72 5.96
N TYR A 805 -37.99 -16.72 6.75
CA TYR A 805 -39.13 -16.63 7.65
C TYR A 805 -38.95 -15.47 8.65
N ALA A 806 -37.77 -15.38 9.29
CA ALA A 806 -37.47 -14.32 10.25
C ALA A 806 -37.50 -12.93 9.60
N GLN A 807 -37.00 -12.78 8.37
CA GLN A 807 -36.98 -11.53 7.62
C GLN A 807 -38.41 -11.02 7.35
N ILE A 808 -39.32 -11.91 6.86
CA ILE A 808 -40.71 -11.54 6.63
C ILE A 808 -41.42 -11.22 7.93
N LEU A 809 -41.18 -12.00 8.98
CA LEU A 809 -41.78 -11.77 10.30
C LEU A 809 -41.37 -10.39 10.84
N THR A 810 -40.10 -10.04 10.76
CA THR A 810 -39.59 -8.71 11.15
C THR A 810 -40.24 -7.59 10.33
N ARG A 811 -40.36 -7.77 9.01
CA ARG A 811 -41.02 -6.80 8.13
C ARG A 811 -42.51 -6.66 8.45
N ALA A 812 -43.21 -7.76 8.64
CA ALA A 812 -44.63 -7.75 9.04
C ALA A 812 -44.83 -7.03 10.37
N THR A 813 -44.01 -7.29 11.37
CA THR A 813 -44.12 -6.66 12.70
C THR A 813 -43.81 -5.16 12.63
N SER A 814 -42.87 -4.70 11.82
CA SER A 814 -42.61 -3.29 11.61
C SER A 814 -43.78 -2.54 10.93
N LEU A 815 -44.53 -3.25 10.09
CA LEU A 815 -45.68 -2.72 9.38
C LEU A 815 -47.00 -2.77 10.18
N MET A 816 -47.06 -3.48 11.32
CA MET A 816 -48.32 -3.68 12.07
C MET A 816 -49.06 -2.38 12.40
N ARG A 817 -48.33 -1.30 12.75
CA ARG A 817 -48.90 0.04 13.04
C ARG A 817 -49.02 0.93 11.82
N ALA A 818 -48.02 0.91 10.93
CA ALA A 818 -47.94 1.82 9.79
C ALA A 818 -48.80 1.38 8.60
N ASN A 819 -48.92 0.06 8.36
CA ASN A 819 -49.71 -0.52 7.28
C ASN A 819 -50.25 -1.90 7.67
N PRO A 820 -51.32 -1.96 8.50
CA PRO A 820 -51.87 -3.21 9.04
C PRO A 820 -52.29 -4.20 7.93
N SER A 821 -52.80 -3.71 6.81
CA SER A 821 -53.24 -4.54 5.70
C SER A 821 -52.04 -5.28 5.02
N ALA A 822 -50.92 -4.59 4.84
CA ALA A 822 -49.68 -5.20 4.33
C ALA A 822 -49.11 -6.19 5.33
N SER A 823 -49.08 -5.85 6.62
CA SER A 823 -48.66 -6.76 7.70
C SER A 823 -49.45 -8.04 7.70
N ARG A 824 -50.79 -7.93 7.63
CA ARG A 824 -51.71 -9.09 7.61
C ARG A 824 -51.45 -9.99 6.40
N ARG A 825 -51.25 -9.43 5.20
CA ARG A 825 -50.92 -10.23 4.00
C ARG A 825 -49.62 -11.02 4.18
N LEU A 826 -48.57 -10.40 4.72
CA LEU A 826 -47.29 -11.07 4.95
C LEU A 826 -47.42 -12.19 5.98
N LEU A 827 -48.11 -11.96 7.11
CA LEU A 827 -48.32 -12.98 8.14
C LEU A 827 -49.17 -14.14 7.60
N GLN A 828 -50.22 -13.88 6.82
CA GLN A 828 -51.02 -14.92 6.17
C GLN A 828 -50.22 -15.73 5.18
N ALA A 829 -49.31 -15.10 4.42
CA ALA A 829 -48.40 -15.81 3.53
C ALA A 829 -47.46 -16.72 4.32
N LEU A 830 -46.89 -16.26 5.43
CA LEU A 830 -46.05 -17.05 6.30
C LEU A 830 -46.79 -18.23 6.91
N GLU A 831 -48.03 -18.03 7.41
CA GLU A 831 -48.84 -19.08 7.95
C GLU A 831 -49.17 -20.18 6.92
N ARG A 832 -49.47 -19.83 5.69
CA ARG A 832 -49.70 -20.79 4.61
C ARG A 832 -48.47 -21.59 4.24
N VAL A 833 -47.30 -20.96 4.26
CA VAL A 833 -46.03 -21.56 3.86
C VAL A 833 -45.43 -22.41 4.99
N ARG A 834 -45.61 -21.99 6.25
CA ARG A 834 -45.02 -22.63 7.44
C ARG A 834 -46.08 -22.75 8.55
N PRO A 835 -47.13 -23.55 8.36
CA PRO A 835 -48.20 -23.71 9.36
C PRO A 835 -47.71 -24.30 10.69
N GLU A 836 -46.62 -25.05 10.67
CA GLU A 836 -45.97 -25.62 11.86
C GLU A 836 -45.29 -24.57 12.77
N ARG A 837 -45.07 -23.35 12.30
CA ARG A 837 -44.50 -22.24 13.08
C ARG A 837 -45.61 -21.37 13.64
N PRO A 838 -45.90 -21.35 14.96
CA PRO A 838 -47.09 -20.70 15.53
C PRO A 838 -47.03 -19.16 15.50
N VAL A 839 -45.84 -18.57 15.44
CA VAL A 839 -45.63 -17.10 15.63
C VAL A 839 -46.43 -16.26 14.68
N ALA A 840 -46.51 -16.61 13.39
CA ALA A 840 -47.30 -15.84 12.40
C ALA A 840 -48.78 -15.86 12.75
N ARG A 841 -49.34 -17.01 13.14
CA ARG A 841 -50.71 -17.18 13.60
C ARG A 841 -50.99 -16.40 14.86
N GLU A 842 -50.11 -16.46 15.86
CA GLU A 842 -50.26 -15.71 17.11
C GLU A 842 -50.31 -14.18 16.86
N LEU A 843 -49.49 -13.68 15.94
CA LEU A 843 -49.52 -12.28 15.58
C LEU A 843 -50.80 -11.91 14.83
N LEU A 844 -51.27 -12.75 13.91
CA LEU A 844 -52.55 -12.54 13.21
C LEU A 844 -53.73 -12.45 14.17
N ASN A 845 -53.75 -13.27 15.21
CA ASN A 845 -54.80 -13.24 16.21
C ASN A 845 -54.78 -12.03 17.16
N ARG A 846 -53.64 -11.27 17.16
CA ARG A 846 -53.51 -10.01 17.91
C ARG A 846 -53.82 -8.76 17.08
N MET A 847 -53.97 -8.92 15.77
CA MET A 847 -54.34 -7.84 14.81
C MET A 847 -55.83 -7.75 14.57
#